data_21d1c355fb5ff01a6bc83f0e4ea791f5
#
_entry.id   21d1c355fb5ff01a6bc83f0e4ea791f5
#
_cell.length_a   1.000
_cell.length_b   1.000
_cell.length_c   1.000
_cell.angle_alpha   90.00
_cell.angle_beta   90.00
_cell.angle_gamma   90.00
#
_symmetry.space_group_name_H-M   'P 1'
#
loop_
_entity.id
_entity.type
_entity.pdbx_description
1 polymer ?
#
loop_
_entity_poly.entity_id
_entity_poly.type
_entity_poly.pdbx_seq_one_letter_code
_entity_poly.pdbx_strand_id
1 'polypeptide(L)'
;VLWASGTDTRLDGVLRMAAVRRSAAGEWESFETFCAPFDDDAGATRRIVARFGVGSAALEGSPTMADAWRRLRAFVGERPVLADDGALLEAWARALDREAAVESAPLDVIGLDDVVALVEPGSLSSCASSELIRTFLDDAVAPQPDAAIQPPHVLAALAEVVARFQDHGPAVHAICARAWRRALEGLEGEDLAASRRLHRTLEVIEHPGRWGGDTEVFAGGRLRDGILSEGALEDLDEDDPLALLDPAVARAPELDKETKPLDADTEDAAPFIDEDLVLLDELFKTHLPDLFNQGQARRSRAELYRKSQHRVAEEVARCLGSDELLLVHAPTGTGKTLAYLLPALIWSRRYGVRVGIATYTRALQSQAMEREVPRALAALSRAGLPGGFRVSILKGREHSLCWRALRIQTPQEGDDPETWLAWMSLALFGLRDGDGDLDRFPRRPPVRLMGTGAYRAALRSLLNHAKGRSGCCSTQADRAVCAAETARRKAERSHVVITNHSFALARPEFFRRVVFDECEHLHDQAMSAWSHRVSFPDMRRILRRLHEPGARSGGRQRPALDRLQKKLLPGSAAHVRLKAALVLWTHASSALADLEAQVLAYEGWRTTALLGRGESEHHGLFREFVETCPEAAEMITARVALESSLARLDGALAQLSEELELAPIRRGERIRRTLELSRIDVADVGRAVASWLPMDDGLPSLGDRVFHDVERNVRDEPVLAALVLLPGDALGRHYYPELSSAAFVSATTRLGGSFDKARRYLGLARVAARDPETGDLDHTAGCERVTAFHAPEVFDYSRVMVGVPRGVPSVQNREAYLDFLARYLPWYAERTRGRMLVLFTSLRDVREVGERAAAAFEERGLPLFWQGMDAAGKEELSSLFRERVESTLFGVDTFWYGADFPGETLETLVLARLPYGVP
;
A
#
# COMPACT_ATOMS: atom_id res chain seq x y z
N VAL A 1 -1.23 32.31 -1.37
CA VAL A 1 -2.39 31.41 -1.38
C VAL A 1 -3.33 31.80 -2.52
N LEU A 2 -3.71 30.85 -3.36
CA LEU A 2 -4.71 31.04 -4.43
C LEU A 2 -5.97 30.23 -4.05
N TRP A 3 -7.13 30.89 -4.13
CA TRP A 3 -8.42 30.21 -4.06
C TRP A 3 -8.93 29.95 -5.46
N ALA A 4 -8.82 28.73 -5.90
CA ALA A 4 -9.27 28.32 -7.23
C ALA A 4 -10.51 27.43 -7.14
N SER A 5 -11.28 27.36 -8.25
CA SER A 5 -12.43 26.46 -8.37
C SER A 5 -12.02 24.99 -8.31
N GLY A 6 -10.77 24.69 -8.62
CA GLY A 6 -10.16 23.36 -8.53
C GLY A 6 -8.67 23.40 -8.90
N THR A 7 -8.12 22.23 -9.21
CA THR A 7 -6.69 22.04 -9.48
C THR A 7 -6.32 22.07 -10.97
N ASP A 8 -7.31 22.02 -11.88
CA ASP A 8 -7.09 22.05 -13.32
C ASP A 8 -6.97 23.50 -13.81
N THR A 9 -5.75 23.93 -14.15
CA THR A 9 -5.46 25.28 -14.62
C THR A 9 -6.11 25.64 -15.96
N ARG A 10 -6.72 24.70 -16.67
CA ARG A 10 -7.42 24.91 -17.95
C ARG A 10 -8.92 25.11 -17.78
N LEU A 11 -9.51 24.38 -16.80
CA LEU A 11 -10.95 24.34 -16.57
C LEU A 11 -11.38 25.17 -15.36
N ASP A 12 -10.44 25.49 -14.48
CA ASP A 12 -10.68 26.20 -13.24
C ASP A 12 -10.21 27.65 -13.33
N GLY A 13 -10.68 28.46 -12.40
CA GLY A 13 -10.26 29.84 -12.29
C GLY A 13 -9.92 30.23 -10.86
N VAL A 14 -9.18 31.32 -10.72
CA VAL A 14 -8.76 31.86 -9.43
C VAL A 14 -9.69 32.97 -9.00
N LEU A 15 -10.26 32.81 -7.80
CA LEU A 15 -11.18 33.78 -7.22
C LEU A 15 -10.49 34.79 -6.28
N ARG A 16 -9.46 34.35 -5.56
CA ARG A 16 -8.72 35.14 -4.59
C ARG A 16 -7.23 34.85 -4.67
N MET A 17 -6.43 35.91 -4.59
CA MET A 17 -4.98 35.85 -4.48
C MET A 17 -4.56 36.54 -3.20
N ALA A 18 -3.77 35.86 -2.37
CA ALA A 18 -3.26 36.40 -1.13
C ALA A 18 -1.80 36.02 -0.91
N ALA A 19 -1.00 36.97 -0.45
CA ALA A 19 0.39 36.75 -0.05
C ALA A 19 0.76 37.64 1.13
N VAL A 20 1.74 37.21 1.89
CA VAL A 20 2.39 38.03 2.92
C VAL A 20 3.90 38.07 2.64
N ARG A 21 4.55 39.15 2.93
CA ARG A 21 6.01 39.31 2.83
C ARG A 21 6.53 40.14 4.00
N ARG A 22 7.79 39.97 4.34
CA ARG A 22 8.49 40.86 5.29
C ARG A 22 9.13 42.04 4.56
N SER A 23 8.86 43.25 5.04
CA SER A 23 9.50 44.48 4.52
C SER A 23 10.98 44.55 4.88
N ALA A 24 11.72 45.47 4.25
CA ALA A 24 13.09 45.73 4.64
C ALA A 24 13.25 46.29 6.08
N ALA A 25 12.18 46.85 6.65
CA ALA A 25 12.11 47.30 8.03
C ALA A 25 11.76 46.20 9.03
N GLY A 26 11.52 44.98 8.56
CA GLY A 26 11.13 43.84 9.39
C GLY A 26 9.62 43.70 9.65
N GLU A 27 8.79 44.60 9.13
CA GLU A 27 7.34 44.57 9.30
C GLU A 27 6.66 43.63 8.29
N TRP A 28 5.52 43.05 8.67
CA TRP A 28 4.72 42.20 7.80
C TRP A 28 3.83 43.05 6.88
N GLU A 29 3.98 42.91 5.58
CA GLU A 29 3.13 43.49 4.55
C GLU A 29 2.25 42.38 3.99
N SER A 30 0.96 42.66 3.77
CA SER A 30 0.01 41.72 3.17
C SER A 30 -0.49 42.23 1.83
N PHE A 31 -0.69 41.30 0.89
CA PHE A 31 -1.39 41.50 -0.35
C PHE A 31 -2.61 40.60 -0.37
N GLU A 32 -3.77 41.14 -0.68
CA GLU A 32 -4.97 40.38 -0.87
C GLU A 32 -5.87 41.04 -1.92
N THR A 33 -6.37 40.25 -2.84
CA THR A 33 -7.34 40.70 -3.83
C THR A 33 -8.28 39.57 -4.25
N PHE A 34 -9.54 39.90 -4.49
CA PHE A 34 -10.45 39.04 -5.20
C PHE A 34 -10.31 39.25 -6.71
N CYS A 35 -10.69 38.24 -7.50
CA CYS A 35 -10.70 38.31 -8.93
C CYS A 35 -12.16 38.40 -9.41
N ALA A 36 -12.40 39.13 -10.51
CA ALA A 36 -13.71 39.19 -11.12
C ALA A 36 -14.19 37.79 -11.52
N PRO A 37 -15.51 37.53 -11.38
CA PRO A 37 -16.07 36.25 -11.81
C PRO A 37 -15.83 36.01 -13.30
N PHE A 38 -15.74 34.78 -13.72
CA PHE A 38 -15.61 34.40 -15.13
C PHE A 38 -16.89 34.74 -15.89
N ASP A 39 -16.78 35.38 -17.02
CA ASP A 39 -17.93 35.87 -17.80
C ASP A 39 -18.86 34.77 -18.30
N ASP A 40 -18.39 33.53 -18.46
CA ASP A 40 -19.12 32.44 -19.10
C ASP A 40 -19.63 31.32 -18.17
N ASP A 41 -19.23 31.23 -16.87
CA ASP A 41 -19.66 30.16 -15.96
C ASP A 41 -20.19 30.64 -14.59
N ALA A 42 -21.45 31.06 -14.61
CA ALA A 42 -22.19 31.39 -13.38
C ALA A 42 -22.32 30.20 -12.40
N GLY A 43 -22.06 28.98 -12.86
CA GLY A 43 -22.02 27.76 -12.04
C GLY A 43 -20.74 27.63 -11.26
N ALA A 44 -19.58 27.87 -11.89
CA ALA A 44 -18.28 27.84 -11.23
C ALA A 44 -18.17 28.91 -10.14
N THR A 45 -18.58 30.15 -10.47
CA THR A 45 -18.64 31.27 -9.50
C THR A 45 -19.50 30.92 -8.30
N ARG A 46 -20.71 30.34 -8.50
CA ARG A 46 -21.60 29.94 -7.41
C ARG A 46 -21.00 28.85 -6.52
N ARG A 47 -20.29 27.86 -7.10
CA ARG A 47 -19.60 26.81 -6.34
C ARG A 47 -18.47 27.37 -5.45
N ILE A 48 -17.68 28.30 -6.00
CA ILE A 48 -16.58 28.94 -5.25
C ILE A 48 -17.14 29.82 -4.12
N VAL A 49 -18.15 30.63 -4.43
CA VAL A 49 -18.82 31.45 -3.43
C VAL A 49 -19.40 30.62 -2.30
N ALA A 50 -20.05 29.47 -2.62
CA ALA A 50 -20.58 28.57 -1.63
C ALA A 50 -19.47 27.86 -0.80
N ARG A 51 -18.37 27.46 -1.46
CA ARG A 51 -17.25 26.75 -0.83
C ARG A 51 -16.47 27.64 0.15
N PHE A 52 -16.27 28.92 -0.18
CA PHE A 52 -15.43 29.83 0.63
C PHE A 52 -16.23 30.85 1.42
N GLY A 53 -17.58 30.82 1.36
CA GLY A 53 -18.45 31.73 2.12
C GLY A 53 -18.39 33.21 1.69
N VAL A 54 -17.96 33.49 0.43
CA VAL A 54 -17.76 34.84 -0.08
C VAL A 54 -19.09 35.35 -0.64
N GLY A 55 -19.57 36.51 -0.20
CA GLY A 55 -20.75 37.15 -0.75
C GLY A 55 -20.50 37.72 -2.17
N SER A 56 -21.49 37.64 -3.05
CA SER A 56 -21.38 38.19 -4.41
C SER A 56 -21.01 39.68 -4.46
N ALA A 57 -21.41 40.46 -3.45
CA ALA A 57 -21.04 41.87 -3.29
C ALA A 57 -19.52 42.10 -3.09
N ALA A 58 -18.80 41.12 -2.55
CA ALA A 58 -17.33 41.23 -2.40
C ALA A 58 -16.59 41.09 -3.74
N LEU A 59 -17.24 40.60 -4.78
CA LEU A 59 -16.67 40.38 -6.10
C LEU A 59 -16.99 41.55 -7.06
N GLU A 60 -17.93 42.39 -6.72
CA GLU A 60 -18.29 43.55 -7.53
C GLU A 60 -17.14 44.56 -7.57
N GLY A 61 -16.66 44.92 -8.76
CA GLY A 61 -15.53 45.81 -8.96
C GLY A 61 -14.14 45.21 -8.77
N SER A 62 -14.05 43.89 -8.56
CA SER A 62 -12.75 43.18 -8.48
C SER A 62 -12.01 43.23 -9.82
N PRO A 63 -10.65 43.27 -9.81
CA PRO A 63 -9.86 43.26 -11.04
C PRO A 63 -10.01 41.92 -11.77
N THR A 64 -9.68 41.90 -13.06
CA THR A 64 -9.55 40.67 -13.82
C THR A 64 -8.48 39.74 -13.18
N MET A 65 -8.56 38.45 -13.42
CA MET A 65 -7.56 37.52 -12.96
C MET A 65 -6.14 37.86 -13.40
N ALA A 66 -6.00 38.32 -14.67
CA ALA A 66 -4.71 38.78 -15.21
C ALA A 66 -4.20 40.05 -14.52
N ASP A 67 -5.06 41.02 -14.19
CA ASP A 67 -4.66 42.22 -13.47
C ASP A 67 -4.32 41.93 -12.01
N ALA A 68 -5.06 41.07 -11.35
CA ALA A 68 -4.80 40.60 -9.99
C ALA A 68 -3.43 39.89 -9.93
N TRP A 69 -3.15 39.07 -10.93
CA TRP A 69 -1.89 38.32 -11.03
C TRP A 69 -0.70 39.29 -11.25
N ARG A 70 -0.79 40.25 -12.14
CA ARG A 70 0.26 41.28 -12.35
C ARG A 70 0.54 42.04 -11.07
N ARG A 71 -0.46 42.40 -10.28
CA ARG A 71 -0.28 43.06 -8.98
C ARG A 71 0.41 42.15 -7.96
N LEU A 72 0.00 40.87 -7.91
CA LEU A 72 0.66 39.87 -7.04
C LEU A 72 2.13 39.70 -7.42
N ARG A 73 2.46 39.57 -8.70
CA ARG A 73 3.82 39.46 -9.21
C ARG A 73 4.68 40.68 -8.84
N ALA A 74 4.12 41.88 -8.95
CA ALA A 74 4.79 43.10 -8.52
C ALA A 74 5.00 43.14 -7.00
N PHE A 75 4.07 42.65 -6.20
CA PHE A 75 4.21 42.55 -4.76
C PHE A 75 5.28 41.54 -4.36
N VAL A 76 5.33 40.36 -4.98
CA VAL A 76 6.33 39.32 -4.69
C VAL A 76 7.73 39.73 -5.16
N GLY A 77 7.83 40.32 -6.36
CA GLY A 77 9.11 40.66 -7.00
C GLY A 77 9.91 39.40 -7.37
N GLU A 78 11.21 39.41 -7.15
CA GLU A 78 12.12 38.29 -7.42
C GLU A 78 12.36 37.39 -6.19
N ARG A 79 11.58 37.55 -5.13
CA ARG A 79 11.73 36.75 -3.90
C ARG A 79 11.18 35.37 -4.08
N PRO A 80 11.81 34.34 -3.47
CA PRO A 80 11.24 33.02 -3.42
C PRO A 80 9.90 33.02 -2.66
N VAL A 81 8.95 32.21 -3.13
CA VAL A 81 7.59 32.13 -2.58
C VAL A 81 7.39 30.78 -1.92
N LEU A 82 7.01 30.78 -0.65
CA LEU A 82 6.57 29.57 0.05
C LEU A 82 5.09 29.34 -0.24
N ALA A 83 4.76 28.11 -0.65
CA ALA A 83 3.38 27.64 -0.87
C ALA A 83 3.13 26.35 -0.08
N ASP A 84 1.88 26.03 0.13
CA ASP A 84 1.43 24.74 0.68
C ASP A 84 1.69 23.59 -0.29
N ASP A 85 1.28 23.74 -1.56
CA ASP A 85 1.56 22.85 -2.69
C ASP A 85 2.37 23.59 -3.74
N GLY A 86 3.67 23.33 -3.75
CA GLY A 86 4.58 23.99 -4.66
C GLY A 86 4.34 23.64 -6.12
N ALA A 87 3.95 22.40 -6.43
CA ALA A 87 3.68 21.95 -7.80
C ALA A 87 2.43 22.62 -8.37
N LEU A 88 1.39 22.70 -7.56
CA LEU A 88 0.14 23.34 -7.94
C LEU A 88 0.33 24.84 -8.16
N LEU A 89 1.06 25.54 -7.26
CA LEU A 89 1.34 26.96 -7.44
C LEU A 89 2.19 27.24 -8.69
N GLU A 90 3.19 26.40 -9.00
CA GLU A 90 3.96 26.55 -10.24
C GLU A 90 3.08 26.35 -11.50
N ALA A 91 2.16 25.39 -11.46
CA ALA A 91 1.24 25.14 -12.58
C ALA A 91 0.34 26.36 -12.81
N TRP A 92 -0.26 26.90 -11.75
CA TRP A 92 -1.06 28.13 -11.80
C TRP A 92 -0.22 29.33 -12.20
N ALA A 93 0.98 29.52 -11.67
CA ALA A 93 1.86 30.63 -12.03
C ALA A 93 2.17 30.63 -13.52
N ARG A 94 2.52 29.47 -14.09
CA ARG A 94 2.74 29.33 -15.55
C ARG A 94 1.53 29.64 -16.39
N ALA A 95 0.34 29.24 -15.94
CA ALA A 95 -0.90 29.56 -16.65
C ALA A 95 -1.23 31.04 -16.60
N LEU A 96 -1.14 31.65 -15.41
CA LEU A 96 -1.44 33.07 -15.18
C LEU A 96 -0.38 33.99 -15.77
N ASP A 97 0.91 33.64 -15.78
CA ASP A 97 1.96 34.41 -16.47
C ASP A 97 1.68 34.51 -17.98
N ARG A 98 1.22 33.42 -18.61
CA ARG A 98 0.82 33.41 -20.03
C ARG A 98 -0.38 34.29 -20.28
N GLU A 99 -1.44 34.16 -19.44
CA GLU A 99 -2.69 34.93 -19.58
C GLU A 99 -2.46 36.42 -19.33
N ALA A 100 -1.68 36.77 -18.32
CA ALA A 100 -1.36 38.15 -17.96
C ALA A 100 -0.25 38.78 -18.80
N ALA A 101 0.34 38.07 -19.76
CA ALA A 101 1.50 38.46 -20.55
C ALA A 101 2.67 39.00 -19.69
N VAL A 102 3.02 38.26 -18.63
CA VAL A 102 4.10 38.61 -17.74
C VAL A 102 5.42 38.15 -18.34
N GLU A 103 6.33 39.07 -18.67
CA GLU A 103 7.67 38.77 -19.25
C GLU A 103 8.78 38.56 -18.21
N SER A 104 8.45 38.59 -16.91
CA SER A 104 9.43 38.38 -15.84
C SER A 104 9.84 36.90 -15.69
N ALA A 105 10.98 36.67 -15.00
CA ALA A 105 11.42 35.32 -14.69
C ALA A 105 10.31 34.50 -14.00
N PRO A 106 10.27 33.18 -14.23
CA PRO A 106 9.32 32.30 -13.54
C PRO A 106 9.39 32.47 -12.02
N LEU A 107 8.25 32.26 -11.34
CA LEU A 107 8.19 32.34 -9.89
C LEU A 107 9.11 31.26 -9.28
N ASP A 108 9.98 31.68 -8.35
CA ASP A 108 10.82 30.75 -7.57
C ASP A 108 9.97 30.23 -6.39
N VAL A 109 9.42 29.01 -6.52
CA VAL A 109 8.45 28.45 -5.56
C VAL A 109 9.10 27.36 -4.71
N ILE A 110 8.92 27.47 -3.40
CA ILE A 110 9.26 26.43 -2.41
C ILE A 110 7.93 25.88 -1.89
N GLY A 111 7.76 24.55 -1.98
CA GLY A 111 6.57 23.89 -1.44
C GLY A 111 6.77 23.45 0.01
N LEU A 112 5.76 23.61 0.85
CA LEU A 112 5.72 22.94 2.16
C LEU A 112 5.77 21.42 1.97
N ASP A 113 5.10 20.91 0.95
CA ASP A 113 5.15 19.51 0.53
C ASP A 113 6.58 19.04 0.20
N ASP A 114 7.42 19.88 -0.43
CA ASP A 114 8.83 19.57 -0.68
C ASP A 114 9.66 19.46 0.63
N VAL A 115 9.42 20.36 1.57
CA VAL A 115 10.09 20.33 2.88
C VAL A 115 9.66 19.07 3.64
N VAL A 116 8.36 18.79 3.73
CA VAL A 116 7.82 17.60 4.39
C VAL A 116 8.35 16.33 3.73
N ALA A 117 8.45 16.28 2.41
CA ALA A 117 9.01 15.13 1.69
C ALA A 117 10.47 14.82 2.09
N LEU A 118 11.26 15.84 2.42
CA LEU A 118 12.63 15.64 2.87
C LEU A 118 12.72 15.26 4.35
N VAL A 119 12.01 15.95 5.24
CA VAL A 119 12.21 15.83 6.69
C VAL A 119 11.20 14.94 7.40
N GLU A 120 10.01 14.81 6.85
CA GLU A 120 8.91 14.01 7.43
C GLU A 120 8.07 13.27 6.36
N PRO A 121 8.71 12.42 5.56
CA PRO A 121 8.08 11.80 4.39
C PRO A 121 6.81 10.99 4.71
N GLY A 122 6.68 10.43 5.91
CA GLY A 122 5.50 9.68 6.34
C GLY A 122 4.21 10.50 6.38
N SER A 123 4.30 11.83 6.55
CA SER A 123 3.14 12.72 6.64
C SER A 123 2.51 13.08 5.29
N LEU A 124 3.14 12.71 4.16
CA LEU A 124 2.62 12.96 2.81
C LEU A 124 1.62 11.89 2.30
N SER A 125 1.20 10.97 3.14
CA SER A 125 0.54 9.74 2.70
C SER A 125 -0.85 9.92 2.07
N SER A 126 -1.53 11.06 2.23
CA SER A 126 -2.95 11.07 1.85
C SER A 126 -3.53 12.35 1.24
N CYS A 127 -2.86 13.55 1.20
CA CYS A 127 -3.71 14.70 1.36
C CYS A 127 -3.56 15.85 0.40
N ALA A 128 -4.71 16.48 0.16
CA ALA A 128 -4.82 17.88 -0.23
C ALA A 128 -4.01 18.76 0.75
N SER A 129 -3.41 19.84 0.25
CA SER A 129 -2.58 20.77 1.01
C SER A 129 -3.20 21.24 2.33
N SER A 130 -4.52 21.37 2.37
CA SER A 130 -5.26 21.75 3.58
C SER A 130 -5.16 20.73 4.71
N GLU A 131 -5.13 19.47 4.40
CA GLU A 131 -4.99 18.40 5.38
C GLU A 131 -3.54 18.25 5.85
N LEU A 132 -2.58 18.45 4.96
CA LEU A 132 -1.16 18.50 5.31
C LEU A 132 -0.90 19.60 6.37
N ILE A 133 -1.43 20.81 6.15
CA ILE A 133 -1.31 21.92 7.10
C ILE A 133 -1.95 21.57 8.44
N ARG A 134 -3.13 20.96 8.47
CA ARG A 134 -3.80 20.54 9.72
C ARG A 134 -3.02 19.47 10.47
N THR A 135 -2.29 18.62 9.78
CA THR A 135 -1.47 17.58 10.42
C THR A 135 -0.36 18.17 11.31
N PHE A 136 0.07 19.39 10.99
CA PHE A 136 1.15 20.07 11.72
C PHE A 136 0.67 21.19 12.67
N LEU A 137 -0.59 21.57 12.65
CA LEU A 137 -1.13 22.61 13.51
C LEU A 137 -2.02 22.02 14.62
N ASP A 138 -1.95 22.59 15.81
CA ASP A 138 -2.89 22.29 16.88
C ASP A 138 -4.31 22.70 16.50
N ASP A 139 -5.33 22.00 17.00
CA ASP A 139 -6.76 22.25 16.73
C ASP A 139 -7.20 23.71 16.95
N ALA A 140 -6.50 24.44 17.84
CA ALA A 140 -6.77 25.84 18.12
C ALA A 140 -6.29 26.80 16.99
N VAL A 141 -5.28 26.39 16.22
CA VAL A 141 -4.65 27.21 15.17
C VAL A 141 -5.02 26.68 13.79
N ALA A 142 -5.31 25.39 13.69
CA ALA A 142 -5.66 24.75 12.45
C ALA A 142 -6.94 25.34 11.85
N PRO A 143 -6.99 25.60 10.52
CA PRO A 143 -8.21 26.05 9.88
C PRO A 143 -9.30 24.99 10.01
N GLN A 144 -10.54 25.41 10.24
CA GLN A 144 -11.70 24.50 10.24
C GLN A 144 -11.75 23.70 8.91
N PRO A 145 -12.34 22.49 8.90
CA PRO A 145 -12.38 21.63 7.71
C PRO A 145 -12.84 22.34 6.42
N ASP A 146 -13.77 23.26 6.54
CA ASP A 146 -14.33 23.99 5.41
C ASP A 146 -13.75 25.42 5.26
N ALA A 147 -12.80 25.82 6.11
CA ALA A 147 -12.19 27.12 6.07
C ALA A 147 -11.00 27.18 5.10
N ALA A 148 -10.86 28.28 4.41
CA ALA A 148 -9.75 28.52 3.49
C ALA A 148 -8.42 28.67 4.23
N ILE A 149 -7.38 28.08 3.66
CA ILE A 149 -6.00 28.24 4.13
C ILE A 149 -5.58 29.70 3.95
N GLN A 150 -4.95 30.25 4.97
CA GLN A 150 -4.35 31.60 4.95
C GLN A 150 -2.83 31.48 4.95
N PRO A 151 -2.08 32.48 4.42
CA PRO A 151 -0.61 32.46 4.45
C PRO A 151 0.02 32.20 5.83
N PRO A 152 -0.50 32.74 6.95
CA PRO A 152 0.02 32.42 8.27
C PRO A 152 -0.06 30.93 8.64
N HIS A 153 -1.07 30.18 8.18
CA HIS A 153 -1.18 28.75 8.41
C HIS A 153 -0.04 27.97 7.75
N VAL A 154 0.36 28.36 6.52
CA VAL A 154 1.45 27.72 5.79
C VAL A 154 2.78 27.96 6.51
N LEU A 155 3.00 29.16 6.98
CA LEU A 155 4.21 29.50 7.76
C LEU A 155 4.25 28.75 9.09
N ALA A 156 3.15 28.71 9.82
CA ALA A 156 3.08 27.98 11.09
C ALA A 156 3.32 26.47 10.90
N ALA A 157 2.72 25.87 9.86
CA ALA A 157 2.97 24.47 9.53
C ALA A 157 4.45 24.23 9.16
N LEU A 158 5.09 25.12 8.39
CA LEU A 158 6.50 25.01 8.09
C LEU A 158 7.34 25.02 9.38
N ALA A 159 7.07 25.97 10.28
CA ALA A 159 7.80 26.08 11.54
C ALA A 159 7.68 24.78 12.37
N GLU A 160 6.49 24.22 12.46
CA GLU A 160 6.26 22.97 13.19
C GLU A 160 6.97 21.77 12.54
N VAL A 161 6.93 21.66 11.20
CA VAL A 161 7.64 20.61 10.47
C VAL A 161 9.15 20.68 10.73
N VAL A 162 9.74 21.87 10.65
CA VAL A 162 11.17 22.06 10.90
C VAL A 162 11.50 21.84 12.37
N ALA A 163 10.65 22.27 13.31
CA ALA A 163 10.84 22.02 14.74
C ALA A 163 10.87 20.52 15.03
N ARG A 164 9.92 19.75 14.49
CA ARG A 164 9.91 18.30 14.64
C ARG A 164 11.15 17.62 14.07
N PHE A 165 11.69 18.14 12.96
CA PHE A 165 12.96 17.64 12.42
C PHE A 165 14.12 17.97 13.36
N GLN A 166 14.14 19.18 13.94
CA GLN A 166 15.17 19.59 14.90
C GLN A 166 15.17 18.80 16.21
N ASP A 167 14.04 18.17 16.56
CA ASP A 167 13.94 17.29 17.72
C ASP A 167 14.68 15.96 17.51
N HIS A 168 15.09 15.63 16.30
CA HIS A 168 16.00 14.52 16.05
C HIS A 168 17.42 14.84 16.59
N GLY A 169 18.12 13.81 17.04
CA GLY A 169 19.47 13.96 17.53
C GLY A 169 20.50 14.33 16.45
N PRO A 170 21.70 14.81 16.87
CA PRO A 170 22.76 15.24 15.94
C PRO A 170 23.16 14.19 14.90
N ALA A 171 23.11 12.91 15.25
CA ALA A 171 23.42 11.82 14.31
C ALA A 171 22.45 11.79 13.12
N VAL A 172 21.16 12.02 13.34
CA VAL A 172 20.15 12.08 12.26
C VAL A 172 20.43 13.28 11.35
N HIS A 173 20.70 14.46 11.93
CA HIS A 173 21.01 15.67 11.18
C HIS A 173 22.26 15.49 10.31
N ALA A 174 23.31 14.88 10.84
CA ALA A 174 24.55 14.61 10.12
C ALA A 174 24.35 13.66 8.93
N ILE A 175 23.58 12.59 9.13
CA ILE A 175 23.26 11.63 8.06
C ILE A 175 22.42 12.30 6.97
N CYS A 176 21.42 13.08 7.34
CA CYS A 176 20.59 13.85 6.41
C CYS A 176 21.42 14.85 5.60
N ALA A 177 22.24 15.65 6.29
CA ALA A 177 23.12 16.63 5.65
C ALA A 177 24.02 15.97 4.60
N ARG A 178 24.63 14.82 4.94
CA ARG A 178 25.47 14.07 4.02
C ARG A 178 24.69 13.57 2.81
N ALA A 179 23.55 12.90 3.04
CA ALA A 179 22.73 12.33 1.96
C ALA A 179 22.22 13.41 1.00
N TRP A 180 21.75 14.55 1.54
CA TRP A 180 21.24 15.65 0.75
C TRP A 180 22.34 16.40 0.01
N ARG A 181 23.54 16.58 0.59
CA ARG A 181 24.70 17.17 -0.13
C ARG A 181 25.13 16.27 -1.29
N ARG A 182 25.22 14.95 -1.09
CA ARG A 182 25.54 14.00 -2.18
C ARG A 182 24.52 14.06 -3.30
N ALA A 183 23.24 14.19 -2.96
CA ALA A 183 22.21 14.39 -3.95
C ALA A 183 22.35 15.73 -4.69
N LEU A 184 22.66 16.80 -3.97
CA LEU A 184 22.85 18.12 -4.57
C LEU A 184 24.04 18.14 -5.53
N GLU A 185 25.20 17.61 -5.13
CA GLU A 185 26.40 17.46 -5.96
C GLU A 185 26.13 16.73 -7.28
N GLY A 186 25.35 15.65 -7.23
CA GLY A 186 24.98 14.91 -8.44
C GLY A 186 24.04 15.69 -9.35
N LEU A 187 23.05 16.40 -8.79
CA LEU A 187 22.08 17.19 -9.55
C LEU A 187 22.70 18.43 -10.21
N GLU A 188 23.73 19.05 -9.63
CA GLU A 188 24.41 20.22 -10.21
C GLU A 188 25.01 19.95 -11.60
N GLY A 189 25.38 18.69 -11.87
CA GLY A 189 25.87 18.27 -13.17
C GLY A 189 24.82 17.90 -14.21
N GLU A 190 23.60 17.54 -13.76
CA GLU A 190 22.57 16.91 -14.60
C GLU A 190 21.28 17.73 -14.74
N ASP A 191 20.77 18.31 -13.65
CA ASP A 191 19.50 19.09 -13.61
C ASP A 191 19.61 20.33 -12.73
N LEU A 192 19.95 21.44 -13.33
CA LEU A 192 20.09 22.74 -12.67
C LEU A 192 18.79 23.26 -12.02
N ALA A 193 17.63 22.84 -12.50
CA ALA A 193 16.36 23.28 -11.93
C ALA A 193 16.05 22.49 -10.66
N ALA A 194 16.23 21.17 -10.67
CA ALA A 194 16.09 20.32 -9.49
C ALA A 194 17.14 20.68 -8.42
N SER A 195 18.39 20.90 -8.83
CA SER A 195 19.47 21.36 -7.93
C SER A 195 19.11 22.64 -7.20
N ARG A 196 18.64 23.67 -7.91
CA ARG A 196 18.19 24.93 -7.30
C ARG A 196 17.05 24.74 -6.33
N ARG A 197 16.06 23.94 -6.66
CA ARG A 197 14.92 23.65 -5.76
C ARG A 197 15.37 22.92 -4.50
N LEU A 198 16.18 21.88 -4.64
CA LEU A 198 16.73 21.17 -3.49
C LEU A 198 17.56 22.11 -2.60
N HIS A 199 18.45 22.89 -3.20
CA HIS A 199 19.25 23.90 -2.47
C HIS A 199 18.38 24.87 -1.67
N ARG A 200 17.32 25.41 -2.28
CA ARG A 200 16.37 26.30 -1.61
C ARG A 200 15.60 25.60 -0.47
N THR A 201 15.15 24.39 -0.70
CA THR A 201 14.45 23.61 0.33
C THR A 201 15.38 23.33 1.53
N LEU A 202 16.67 23.02 1.28
CA LEU A 202 17.67 22.84 2.33
C LEU A 202 17.97 24.15 3.07
N GLU A 203 18.01 25.29 2.37
CA GLU A 203 18.19 26.61 2.98
C GLU A 203 17.07 26.95 3.99
N VAL A 204 15.83 26.56 3.67
CA VAL A 204 14.68 26.70 4.59
C VAL A 204 14.85 25.85 5.84
N ILE A 205 15.33 24.62 5.70
CA ILE A 205 15.55 23.70 6.83
C ILE A 205 16.73 24.17 7.68
N GLU A 206 17.81 24.65 7.06
CA GLU A 206 19.03 25.07 7.74
C GLU A 206 18.90 26.44 8.42
N HIS A 207 18.16 27.37 7.80
CA HIS A 207 17.98 28.73 8.28
C HIS A 207 16.51 29.13 8.39
N PRO A 208 15.71 28.41 9.20
CA PRO A 208 14.27 28.67 9.30
C PRO A 208 13.96 30.09 9.80
N GLY A 209 14.84 30.69 10.61
CA GLY A 209 14.71 32.04 11.10
C GLY A 209 14.69 33.14 10.02
N ARG A 210 15.29 32.88 8.85
CA ARG A 210 15.20 33.78 7.68
C ARG A 210 13.82 33.84 7.06
N TRP A 211 13.01 32.81 7.22
CA TRP A 211 11.70 32.66 6.60
C TRP A 211 10.55 33.07 7.52
N GLY A 212 10.74 32.96 8.86
CA GLY A 212 9.66 33.16 9.84
C GLY A 212 9.68 34.49 10.60
N GLY A 213 10.82 35.19 10.69
CA GLY A 213 10.99 36.40 11.55
C GLY A 213 10.88 36.08 13.06
N ASP A 214 11.09 37.11 13.90
CA ASP A 214 10.98 36.98 15.36
C ASP A 214 9.65 36.38 15.79
N THR A 215 9.63 35.33 16.13
CA THR A 215 9.29 34.12 16.88
C THR A 215 8.14 34.11 17.88
N GLU A 216 7.33 35.14 18.04
CA GLU A 216 6.10 35.00 18.84
C GLU A 216 4.97 34.26 18.10
N VAL A 217 4.98 34.28 16.75
CA VAL A 217 4.05 33.52 15.90
C VAL A 217 4.53 32.10 15.61
N PHE A 218 5.85 31.84 15.77
CA PHE A 218 6.47 30.57 15.46
C PHE A 218 6.95 29.85 16.71
N ALA A 219 6.25 28.84 17.14
CA ALA A 219 6.67 27.77 18.07
C ALA A 219 7.60 28.21 19.26
N GLY A 220 7.39 29.40 19.83
CA GLY A 220 8.02 29.77 21.09
C GLY A 220 9.56 29.69 21.15
N GLY A 221 10.28 30.11 20.12
CA GLY A 221 11.74 30.22 20.16
C GLY A 221 12.50 28.88 20.04
N ARG A 222 11.87 27.83 19.54
CA ARG A 222 12.49 26.49 19.41
C ARG A 222 13.38 26.30 18.17
N LEU A 223 13.24 27.13 17.14
CA LEU A 223 13.95 26.95 15.88
C LEU A 223 15.41 27.40 15.99
N ARG A 224 16.33 26.54 15.58
CA ARG A 224 17.77 26.80 15.54
C ARG A 224 18.25 26.84 14.10
N ASP A 225 19.14 27.80 13.79
CA ASP A 225 19.85 27.85 12.53
C ASP A 225 21.09 26.94 12.57
N GLY A 226 21.51 26.45 11.40
CA GLY A 226 22.77 25.73 11.27
C GLY A 226 22.74 24.26 11.74
N ILE A 227 21.58 23.63 11.76
CA ILE A 227 21.44 22.23 12.21
C ILE A 227 22.09 21.20 11.28
N LEU A 228 22.34 21.56 10.01
CA LEU A 228 23.00 20.71 9.02
C LEU A 228 24.51 20.96 8.93
N SER A 229 25.13 21.61 9.96
CA SER A 229 26.54 21.94 9.98
C SER A 229 27.46 20.72 10.06
N GLU A 230 28.71 20.89 9.59
CA GLU A 230 29.66 19.77 9.36
C GLU A 230 30.21 19.09 10.61
N GLY A 231 30.08 19.69 11.79
CA GLY A 231 30.77 19.23 13.01
C GLY A 231 30.40 17.84 13.54
N ALA A 232 29.29 17.25 13.07
CA ALA A 232 28.85 15.92 13.50
C ALA A 232 29.24 14.79 12.52
N LEU A 233 29.94 15.11 11.43
CA LEU A 233 30.26 14.16 10.34
C LEU A 233 31.51 13.32 10.61
N GLU A 234 32.39 13.72 11.52
CA GLU A 234 33.69 13.07 11.74
C GLU A 234 33.56 11.64 12.34
N ASP A 235 32.50 11.39 13.06
CA ASP A 235 32.24 10.08 13.72
C ASP A 235 31.36 9.11 12.92
N LEU A 236 30.87 9.50 11.75
CA LEU A 236 30.00 8.63 10.94
C LEU A 236 30.78 7.54 10.22
N ASP A 237 30.43 6.28 10.44
CA ASP A 237 30.91 5.19 9.61
C ASP A 237 30.35 5.35 8.18
N GLU A 238 31.24 5.59 7.22
CA GLU A 238 30.89 5.79 5.81
C GLU A 238 30.17 4.60 5.18
N ASP A 239 30.44 3.38 5.63
CA ASP A 239 29.84 2.16 5.13
C ASP A 239 28.51 1.81 5.80
N ASP A 240 28.27 2.33 7.02
CA ASP A 240 27.03 2.07 7.78
C ASP A 240 26.63 3.29 8.63
N PRO A 241 26.26 4.41 7.99
CA PRO A 241 25.90 5.64 8.70
C PRO A 241 24.69 5.47 9.62
N LEU A 242 23.82 4.49 9.35
CA LEU A 242 22.65 4.18 10.18
C LEU A 242 23.00 3.34 11.43
N ALA A 243 24.27 2.92 11.61
CA ALA A 243 24.68 2.14 12.78
C ALA A 243 24.48 2.90 14.10
N LEU A 244 24.62 4.24 14.07
CA LEU A 244 24.44 5.12 15.22
C LEU A 244 22.96 5.35 15.57
N LEU A 245 22.04 4.95 14.71
CA LEU A 245 20.61 5.12 14.91
C LEU A 245 20.00 3.80 15.42
N ASP A 246 19.41 3.87 16.59
CA ASP A 246 18.62 2.76 17.14
C ASP A 246 17.12 3.04 16.95
N PRO A 247 16.49 2.44 15.92
CA PRO A 247 15.06 2.62 15.70
C PRO A 247 14.19 1.96 16.79
N ALA A 248 14.76 1.10 17.65
CA ALA A 248 14.02 0.55 18.78
C ALA A 248 13.70 1.64 19.81
N VAL A 249 14.56 2.65 19.96
CA VAL A 249 14.31 3.79 20.85
C VAL A 249 13.16 4.66 20.31
N ALA A 250 13.06 4.81 18.98
CA ALA A 250 11.99 5.56 18.35
C ALA A 250 10.68 4.74 18.21
N ARG A 251 10.77 3.39 18.17
CA ARG A 251 9.64 2.48 17.93
C ARG A 251 9.07 1.82 19.17
N ALA A 252 9.67 1.98 20.29
CA ALA A 252 9.04 1.57 21.53
C ALA A 252 8.03 2.65 21.98
N PRO A 253 6.77 2.69 21.46
CA PRO A 253 5.70 2.91 22.38
C PRO A 253 5.92 1.78 23.37
N GLU A 254 6.09 2.08 24.62
CA GLU A 254 6.12 1.08 25.69
C GLU A 254 5.02 0.08 25.39
N LEU A 255 5.36 -1.03 24.75
CA LEU A 255 4.55 -2.23 24.84
C LEU A 255 4.52 -2.46 26.32
N ASP A 256 3.39 -2.08 26.91
CA ASP A 256 3.15 -2.15 28.34
C ASP A 256 3.67 -3.53 28.77
N LYS A 257 4.83 -3.56 29.43
CA LYS A 257 5.53 -4.79 29.76
C LYS A 257 4.67 -5.68 30.66
N GLU A 258 3.62 -5.10 31.24
CA GLU A 258 2.65 -5.77 32.09
C GLU A 258 1.55 -6.49 31.29
N THR A 259 1.31 -6.13 30.02
CA THR A 259 0.24 -6.75 29.22
C THR A 259 0.70 -8.10 28.66
N LYS A 260 0.11 -9.18 29.17
CA LYS A 260 0.36 -10.56 28.68
C LYS A 260 -0.23 -10.78 27.28
N PRO A 261 0.36 -11.66 26.47
CA PRO A 261 -0.28 -12.15 25.25
C PRO A 261 -1.64 -12.78 25.56
N LEU A 262 -2.59 -12.60 24.66
CA LEU A 262 -3.91 -13.27 24.73
C LEU A 262 -3.77 -14.67 24.11
N ASP A 263 -4.61 -15.59 24.55
CA ASP A 263 -4.64 -16.95 24.01
C ASP A 263 -5.19 -16.96 22.57
N ALA A 264 -4.85 -17.99 21.81
CA ALA A 264 -5.39 -18.17 20.46
C ALA A 264 -6.79 -18.78 20.49
N ASP A 265 -7.12 -19.54 21.55
CA ASP A 265 -8.41 -20.19 21.75
C ASP A 265 -8.70 -20.39 23.24
N THR A 266 -9.93 -20.86 23.55
CA THR A 266 -10.36 -21.40 24.88
C THR A 266 -10.55 -22.90 24.78
N GLU A 267 -10.34 -23.61 25.89
CA GLU A 267 -10.56 -25.07 25.97
C GLU A 267 -12.04 -25.44 25.83
N ASP A 268 -12.94 -24.55 26.25
CA ASP A 268 -14.39 -24.76 26.23
C ASP A 268 -15.12 -23.79 25.32
N ALA A 269 -16.28 -24.21 24.77
CA ALA A 269 -17.20 -23.31 24.09
C ALA A 269 -17.65 -22.20 25.06
N ALA A 270 -17.41 -20.97 24.66
CA ALA A 270 -17.62 -19.80 25.51
C ALA A 270 -18.68 -18.87 24.91
N PRO A 271 -19.99 -19.17 25.07
CA PRO A 271 -21.08 -18.38 24.49
C PRO A 271 -21.15 -17.00 25.15
N PHE A 272 -21.79 -16.05 24.48
CA PHE A 272 -22.14 -14.76 25.06
C PHE A 272 -23.07 -14.99 26.27
N ILE A 273 -22.79 -14.32 27.37
CA ILE A 273 -23.69 -14.26 28.52
C ILE A 273 -24.78 -13.22 28.31
N ASP A 274 -25.88 -13.31 29.06
CA ASP A 274 -27.03 -12.42 28.93
C ASP A 274 -26.67 -10.94 29.03
N GLU A 275 -25.73 -10.56 29.92
CA GLU A 275 -25.27 -9.18 30.09
C GLU A 275 -24.62 -8.65 28.81
N ASP A 276 -23.80 -9.48 28.13
CA ASP A 276 -23.14 -9.10 26.89
C ASP A 276 -24.12 -8.99 25.72
N LEU A 277 -25.17 -9.84 25.70
CA LEU A 277 -26.26 -9.76 24.73
C LEU A 277 -27.11 -8.50 24.91
N VAL A 278 -27.42 -8.13 26.15
CA VAL A 278 -28.09 -6.86 26.49
C VAL A 278 -27.23 -5.67 26.05
N LEU A 279 -25.93 -5.69 26.39
CA LEU A 279 -24.97 -4.66 25.95
C LEU A 279 -24.94 -4.53 24.42
N LEU A 280 -24.90 -5.65 23.71
CA LEU A 280 -24.87 -5.65 22.26
C LEU A 280 -26.16 -5.04 21.68
N ASP A 281 -27.32 -5.38 22.25
CA ASP A 281 -28.61 -4.80 21.87
C ASP A 281 -28.64 -3.26 22.08
N GLU A 282 -28.17 -2.79 23.23
CA GLU A 282 -28.09 -1.36 23.56
C GLU A 282 -27.15 -0.60 22.65
N LEU A 283 -26.00 -1.20 22.29
CA LEU A 283 -25.05 -0.60 21.35
C LEU A 283 -25.69 -0.30 20.01
N PHE A 284 -26.44 -1.26 19.42
CA PHE A 284 -27.07 -1.08 18.13
C PHE A 284 -28.35 -0.24 18.16
N LYS A 285 -29.15 -0.30 19.23
CA LYS A 285 -30.43 0.44 19.33
C LYS A 285 -30.25 1.87 19.84
N THR A 286 -29.20 2.15 20.63
CA THR A 286 -29.03 3.41 21.32
C THR A 286 -27.73 4.10 20.99
N HIS A 287 -26.58 3.48 21.29
CA HIS A 287 -25.30 4.17 21.28
C HIS A 287 -24.76 4.47 19.88
N LEU A 288 -24.89 3.55 18.91
CA LEU A 288 -24.53 3.81 17.52
C LEU A 288 -25.43 4.86 16.86
N PRO A 289 -26.78 4.81 16.96
CA PRO A 289 -27.64 5.89 16.48
C PRO A 289 -27.27 7.26 17.06
N ASP A 290 -27.00 7.34 18.35
CA ASP A 290 -26.59 8.60 18.97
C ASP A 290 -25.22 9.10 18.50
N LEU A 291 -24.29 8.19 18.22
CA LEU A 291 -23.00 8.55 17.66
C LEU A 291 -23.12 9.13 16.24
N PHE A 292 -24.00 8.55 15.43
CA PHE A 292 -24.24 9.03 14.05
C PHE A 292 -25.11 10.28 13.98
N ASN A 293 -25.80 10.68 15.07
CA ASN A 293 -26.70 11.83 15.11
C ASN A 293 -25.98 13.16 15.43
N GLN A 294 -24.65 13.20 15.43
CA GLN A 294 -23.85 14.40 15.76
C GLN A 294 -23.73 15.42 14.58
N GLY A 295 -24.56 15.31 13.53
CA GLY A 295 -24.57 16.19 12.35
C GLY A 295 -25.77 17.18 12.32
N GLN A 296 -25.78 18.05 11.31
CA GLN A 296 -26.72 19.18 11.14
C GLN A 296 -28.21 18.81 10.99
N ALA A 297 -28.55 17.56 10.69
CA ALA A 297 -29.95 17.11 10.62
C ALA A 297 -30.22 16.10 11.74
N ARG A 298 -30.95 16.51 12.77
CA ARG A 298 -31.41 15.62 13.85
C ARG A 298 -32.39 14.58 13.29
N ARG A 299 -31.92 13.36 13.08
CA ARG A 299 -32.77 12.20 12.81
C ARG A 299 -33.15 11.50 14.10
N SER A 300 -34.29 10.81 14.11
CA SER A 300 -34.67 10.00 15.28
C SER A 300 -33.77 8.75 15.37
N ARG A 301 -33.61 8.20 16.60
CA ARG A 301 -32.89 6.93 16.80
C ARG A 301 -33.48 5.80 15.94
N ALA A 302 -34.80 5.78 15.78
CA ALA A 302 -35.50 4.77 14.98
C ALA A 302 -35.11 4.86 13.49
N GLU A 303 -34.86 6.06 12.95
CA GLU A 303 -34.40 6.23 11.56
C GLU A 303 -32.92 5.87 11.36
N LEU A 304 -32.10 5.97 12.42
CA LEU A 304 -30.68 5.65 12.40
C LEU A 304 -30.41 4.18 12.79
N TYR A 305 -31.38 3.50 13.40
CA TYR A 305 -31.27 2.09 13.75
C TYR A 305 -31.29 1.19 12.52
N ARG A 306 -30.22 0.41 12.36
CA ARG A 306 -30.05 -0.51 11.23
C ARG A 306 -30.31 -1.95 11.66
N LYS A 307 -31.57 -2.40 11.50
CA LYS A 307 -32.00 -3.76 11.88
C LYS A 307 -31.14 -4.85 11.27
N SER A 308 -30.78 -4.71 9.98
CA SER A 308 -29.95 -5.72 9.28
C SER A 308 -28.57 -5.82 9.90
N GLN A 309 -27.96 -4.67 10.28
CA GLN A 309 -26.65 -4.62 10.95
C GLN A 309 -26.70 -5.33 12.31
N HIS A 310 -27.72 -5.04 13.11
CA HIS A 310 -27.90 -5.63 14.42
C HIS A 310 -28.08 -7.17 14.33
N ARG A 311 -28.93 -7.65 13.42
CA ARG A 311 -29.13 -9.09 13.19
C ARG A 311 -27.84 -9.81 12.78
N VAL A 312 -27.00 -9.20 11.94
CA VAL A 312 -25.68 -9.76 11.60
C VAL A 312 -24.80 -9.84 12.84
N ALA A 313 -24.86 -8.82 13.72
CA ALA A 313 -24.07 -8.82 14.96
C ALA A 313 -24.49 -9.92 15.93
N GLU A 314 -25.79 -10.19 16.08
CA GLU A 314 -26.33 -11.28 16.90
C GLU A 314 -25.83 -12.65 16.39
N GLU A 315 -25.87 -12.88 15.07
CA GLU A 315 -25.43 -14.15 14.48
C GLU A 315 -23.91 -14.33 14.58
N VAL A 316 -23.12 -13.25 14.40
CA VAL A 316 -21.67 -13.31 14.61
C VAL A 316 -21.35 -13.55 16.09
N ALA A 317 -22.07 -12.95 17.02
CA ALA A 317 -21.90 -13.20 18.46
C ALA A 317 -22.16 -14.69 18.78
N ARG A 318 -23.26 -15.28 18.26
CA ARG A 318 -23.56 -16.69 18.41
C ARG A 318 -22.43 -17.57 17.84
N CYS A 319 -21.95 -17.26 16.64
CA CYS A 319 -20.87 -18.00 16.00
C CYS A 319 -19.56 -17.94 16.81
N LEU A 320 -19.17 -16.77 17.32
CA LEU A 320 -17.96 -16.62 18.14
C LEU A 320 -18.00 -17.43 19.43
N GLY A 321 -19.19 -17.62 20.00
CA GLY A 321 -19.40 -18.40 21.24
C GLY A 321 -19.61 -19.90 21.01
N SER A 322 -19.52 -20.37 19.78
CA SER A 322 -19.79 -21.76 19.40
C SER A 322 -18.71 -22.31 18.51
N ASP A 323 -18.88 -23.56 18.10
CA ASP A 323 -17.99 -24.28 17.18
C ASP A 323 -18.48 -24.24 15.73
N GLU A 324 -19.12 -23.14 15.34
CA GLU A 324 -19.79 -23.01 14.05
C GLU A 324 -18.94 -22.34 12.97
N LEU A 325 -19.25 -22.69 11.73
CA LEU A 325 -18.81 -22.02 10.50
C LEU A 325 -20.00 -21.31 9.88
N LEU A 326 -20.15 -20.01 10.15
CA LEU A 326 -21.33 -19.23 9.78
C LEU A 326 -21.13 -18.52 8.44
N LEU A 327 -21.99 -18.82 7.45
CA LEU A 327 -22.00 -18.11 6.16
C LEU A 327 -23.08 -17.02 6.16
N VAL A 328 -22.66 -15.75 6.07
CA VAL A 328 -23.54 -14.58 6.15
C VAL A 328 -23.66 -13.92 4.79
N HIS A 329 -24.89 -13.75 4.32
CA HIS A 329 -25.22 -12.81 3.26
C HIS A 329 -25.65 -11.49 3.89
N ALA A 330 -24.77 -10.49 3.81
CA ALA A 330 -25.02 -9.14 4.30
C ALA A 330 -24.96 -8.15 3.14
N PRO A 331 -26.10 -7.64 2.64
CA PRO A 331 -26.17 -6.72 1.51
C PRO A 331 -25.27 -5.47 1.71
N THR A 332 -24.90 -4.80 0.62
CA THR A 332 -24.21 -3.52 0.68
C THR A 332 -25.00 -2.51 1.52
N GLY A 333 -24.31 -1.62 2.25
CA GLY A 333 -24.96 -0.66 3.13
C GLY A 333 -25.40 -1.21 4.50
N THR A 334 -25.30 -2.50 4.77
CA THR A 334 -25.59 -3.11 6.08
C THR A 334 -24.73 -2.51 7.19
N GLY A 335 -23.50 -2.07 6.91
CA GLY A 335 -22.52 -1.66 7.92
C GLY A 335 -21.83 -2.88 8.55
N LYS A 336 -21.45 -3.86 7.72
CA LYS A 336 -20.86 -5.15 8.09
C LYS A 336 -19.75 -5.02 9.14
N THR A 337 -18.85 -4.04 8.96
CA THR A 337 -17.66 -3.91 9.81
C THR A 337 -18.00 -3.73 11.28
N LEU A 338 -18.90 -2.84 11.63
CA LEU A 338 -19.35 -2.67 13.03
C LEU A 338 -20.15 -3.89 13.52
N ALA A 339 -20.89 -4.56 12.62
CA ALA A 339 -21.70 -5.71 12.97
C ALA A 339 -20.87 -6.93 13.44
N TYR A 340 -19.64 -7.09 12.92
CA TYR A 340 -18.76 -8.15 13.41
C TYR A 340 -17.69 -7.65 14.40
N LEU A 341 -17.30 -6.38 14.34
CA LEU A 341 -16.26 -5.81 15.20
C LEU A 341 -16.69 -5.69 16.66
N LEU A 342 -17.92 -5.22 16.91
CA LEU A 342 -18.45 -5.05 18.27
C LEU A 342 -18.56 -6.38 19.03
N PRO A 343 -19.22 -7.44 18.49
CA PRO A 343 -19.25 -8.73 19.17
C PRO A 343 -17.86 -9.33 19.33
N ALA A 344 -16.94 -9.17 18.34
CA ALA A 344 -15.58 -9.67 18.47
C ALA A 344 -14.81 -8.98 19.62
N LEU A 345 -14.95 -7.67 19.80
CA LEU A 345 -14.33 -6.93 20.91
C LEU A 345 -14.87 -7.36 22.26
N ILE A 346 -16.21 -7.45 22.41
CA ILE A 346 -16.86 -7.84 23.67
C ILE A 346 -16.44 -9.25 24.05
N TRP A 347 -16.57 -10.21 23.14
CA TRP A 347 -16.25 -11.62 23.37
C TRP A 347 -14.77 -11.81 23.73
N SER A 348 -13.86 -11.24 22.92
CA SER A 348 -12.43 -11.33 23.15
C SER A 348 -11.99 -10.74 24.49
N ARG A 349 -12.57 -9.61 24.89
CA ARG A 349 -12.28 -8.99 26.19
C ARG A 349 -12.71 -9.86 27.37
N ARG A 350 -13.86 -10.54 27.25
CA ARG A 350 -14.41 -11.39 28.30
C ARG A 350 -13.56 -12.64 28.50
N TYR A 351 -13.17 -13.29 27.42
CA TYR A 351 -12.52 -14.59 27.49
C TYR A 351 -10.97 -14.56 27.37
N GLY A 352 -10.39 -13.38 27.11
CA GLY A 352 -8.92 -13.25 26.98
C GLY A 352 -8.37 -13.92 25.71
N VAL A 353 -9.20 -14.16 24.71
CA VAL A 353 -8.85 -14.83 23.44
C VAL A 353 -8.86 -13.82 22.31
N ARG A 354 -7.83 -13.84 21.47
CA ARG A 354 -7.79 -12.94 20.31
C ARG A 354 -8.66 -13.44 19.17
N VAL A 355 -9.33 -12.50 18.51
CA VAL A 355 -10.18 -12.73 17.34
C VAL A 355 -9.53 -12.09 16.11
N GLY A 356 -9.42 -12.85 15.01
CA GLY A 356 -8.98 -12.36 13.72
C GLY A 356 -10.12 -11.76 12.90
N ILE A 357 -9.88 -10.60 12.28
CA ILE A 357 -10.74 -10.06 11.22
C ILE A 357 -9.89 -10.00 9.95
N ALA A 358 -10.15 -10.93 9.04
CA ALA A 358 -9.45 -11.05 7.78
C ALA A 358 -10.23 -10.37 6.67
N THR A 359 -9.65 -9.33 6.02
CA THR A 359 -10.26 -8.58 4.93
C THR A 359 -9.53 -8.85 3.62
N TYR A 360 -10.17 -8.56 2.48
CA TYR A 360 -9.57 -8.81 1.17
C TYR A 360 -8.44 -7.83 0.84
N THR A 361 -8.64 -6.52 1.05
CA THR A 361 -7.69 -5.49 0.62
C THR A 361 -7.08 -4.71 1.79
N ARG A 362 -5.86 -4.18 1.57
CA ARG A 362 -5.19 -3.29 2.54
C ARG A 362 -5.96 -1.99 2.77
N ALA A 363 -6.62 -1.47 1.75
CA ALA A 363 -7.47 -0.29 1.89
C ALA A 363 -8.62 -0.54 2.88
N LEU A 364 -9.23 -1.72 2.85
CA LEU A 364 -10.26 -2.11 3.82
C LEU A 364 -9.69 -2.27 5.24
N GLN A 365 -8.46 -2.78 5.39
CA GLN A 365 -7.79 -2.83 6.68
C GLN A 365 -7.58 -1.43 7.27
N SER A 366 -7.06 -0.49 6.47
CA SER A 366 -6.87 0.90 6.88
C SER A 366 -8.21 1.58 7.21
N GLN A 367 -9.22 1.41 6.37
CA GLN A 367 -10.56 1.93 6.61
C GLN A 367 -11.16 1.39 7.91
N ALA A 368 -11.03 0.08 8.17
CA ALA A 368 -11.52 -0.52 9.40
C ALA A 368 -10.81 0.08 10.62
N MET A 369 -9.49 0.23 10.56
CA MET A 369 -8.70 0.76 11.68
C MET A 369 -8.89 2.25 11.91
N GLU A 370 -8.95 3.06 10.86
CA GLU A 370 -9.01 4.52 10.94
C GLU A 370 -10.42 5.07 11.19
N ARG A 371 -11.45 4.35 10.76
CA ARG A 371 -12.85 4.81 10.84
C ARG A 371 -13.72 3.95 11.74
N GLU A 372 -13.73 2.63 11.54
CA GLU A 372 -14.71 1.78 12.21
C GLU A 372 -14.28 1.40 13.62
N VAL A 373 -12.98 1.17 13.86
CA VAL A 373 -12.45 0.91 15.21
C VAL A 373 -12.69 2.11 16.14
N PRO A 374 -12.37 3.38 15.79
CA PRO A 374 -12.70 4.53 16.64
C PRO A 374 -14.20 4.65 16.93
N ARG A 375 -15.07 4.37 15.96
CA ARG A 375 -16.53 4.37 16.14
C ARG A 375 -16.99 3.29 17.12
N ALA A 376 -16.46 2.06 16.97
CA ALA A 376 -16.77 0.97 17.88
C ALA A 376 -16.33 1.29 19.32
N LEU A 377 -15.13 1.82 19.49
CA LEU A 377 -14.60 2.19 20.80
C LEU A 377 -15.40 3.36 21.43
N ALA A 378 -15.79 4.35 20.63
CA ALA A 378 -16.65 5.44 21.08
C ALA A 378 -18.04 4.93 21.51
N ALA A 379 -18.63 3.98 20.78
CA ALA A 379 -19.90 3.37 21.17
C ALA A 379 -19.78 2.58 22.48
N LEU A 380 -18.72 1.77 22.63
CA LEU A 380 -18.44 1.01 23.85
C LEU A 380 -18.18 1.94 25.05
N SER A 381 -17.47 3.04 24.86
CA SER A 381 -17.25 4.04 25.91
C SER A 381 -18.56 4.67 26.37
N ARG A 382 -19.49 4.99 25.46
CA ARG A 382 -20.82 5.51 25.78
C ARG A 382 -21.69 4.49 26.52
N ALA A 383 -21.50 3.22 26.25
CA ALA A 383 -22.17 2.13 26.96
C ALA A 383 -21.54 1.83 28.35
N GLY A 384 -20.66 2.68 28.84
CA GLY A 384 -20.04 2.53 30.16
C GLY A 384 -18.81 1.60 30.20
N LEU A 385 -18.24 1.26 29.05
CA LEU A 385 -17.01 0.47 28.95
C LEU A 385 -15.84 1.33 28.40
N PRO A 386 -15.35 2.34 29.15
CA PRO A 386 -14.27 3.19 28.71
C PRO A 386 -12.93 2.43 28.79
N GLY A 387 -12.21 2.35 27.69
CA GLY A 387 -10.84 1.83 27.65
C GLY A 387 -10.70 0.30 27.76
N GLY A 388 -9.46 -0.16 27.76
CA GLY A 388 -9.10 -1.57 27.90
C GLY A 388 -9.25 -2.43 26.64
N PHE A 389 -9.81 -1.92 25.56
CA PHE A 389 -9.86 -2.61 24.27
C PHE A 389 -8.60 -2.35 23.46
N ARG A 390 -7.99 -3.40 22.95
CA ARG A 390 -6.79 -3.33 22.12
C ARG A 390 -7.10 -3.90 20.75
N VAL A 391 -6.87 -3.11 19.72
CA VAL A 391 -7.01 -3.49 18.32
C VAL A 391 -5.70 -3.19 17.60
N SER A 392 -5.27 -4.07 16.72
CA SER A 392 -4.08 -3.86 15.91
C SER A 392 -4.28 -4.35 14.47
N ILE A 393 -3.46 -3.82 13.57
CA ILE A 393 -3.31 -4.36 12.21
C ILE A 393 -2.10 -5.28 12.21
N LEU A 394 -2.23 -6.42 11.54
CA LEU A 394 -1.14 -7.35 11.28
C LEU A 394 -1.08 -7.68 9.79
N LYS A 395 -0.01 -7.24 9.15
CA LYS A 395 0.28 -7.46 7.73
C LYS A 395 1.42 -8.47 7.55
N GLY A 396 1.57 -9.00 6.35
CA GLY A 396 2.73 -9.81 5.98
C GLY A 396 4.06 -9.05 6.21
N ARG A 397 5.13 -9.77 6.50
CA ARG A 397 6.45 -9.17 6.79
C ARG A 397 6.97 -8.29 5.64
N GLU A 398 6.59 -8.60 4.41
CA GLU A 398 6.93 -7.84 3.21
C GLU A 398 6.34 -6.43 3.15
N HIS A 399 5.40 -6.11 4.04
CA HIS A 399 4.83 -4.76 4.21
C HIS A 399 5.53 -3.94 5.29
N SER A 400 6.52 -4.52 5.97
CA SER A 400 7.26 -3.84 7.02
C SER A 400 8.66 -3.46 6.57
N LEU A 401 9.10 -2.25 6.93
CA LEU A 401 10.47 -1.82 6.71
C LEU A 401 11.45 -2.68 7.53
N CYS A 402 12.39 -3.32 6.86
CA CYS A 402 13.50 -4.00 7.51
C CYS A 402 14.67 -3.04 7.67
N TRP A 403 14.90 -2.55 8.89
CA TRP A 403 15.97 -1.63 9.19
C TRP A 403 17.35 -2.19 8.82
N ARG A 404 17.58 -3.46 9.12
CA ARG A 404 18.79 -4.17 8.73
C ARG A 404 19.02 -4.18 7.23
N ALA A 405 17.98 -4.46 6.46
CA ALA A 405 18.06 -4.46 5.00
C ALA A 405 18.30 -3.05 4.45
N LEU A 406 17.69 -2.02 5.05
CA LEU A 406 17.93 -0.63 4.68
C LEU A 406 19.38 -0.20 4.91
N ARG A 407 19.98 -0.61 6.03
CA ARG A 407 21.41 -0.38 6.33
C ARG A 407 22.34 -1.00 5.27
N ILE A 408 21.99 -2.20 4.78
CA ILE A 408 22.73 -2.86 3.68
C ILE A 408 22.63 -2.07 2.38
N GLN A 409 21.52 -1.38 2.15
CA GLN A 409 21.25 -0.60 0.95
C GLN A 409 21.75 0.86 1.03
N THR A 410 22.59 1.20 2.01
CA THR A 410 23.23 2.52 2.07
C THR A 410 23.90 2.87 0.75
N PRO A 411 23.56 3.99 0.11
CA PRO A 411 24.18 4.40 -1.14
C PRO A 411 25.68 4.61 -1.00
N GLN A 412 26.42 4.48 -2.09
CA GLN A 412 27.86 4.66 -2.18
C GLN A 412 28.19 5.94 -2.92
N GLU A 413 29.45 6.39 -2.78
CA GLU A 413 29.98 7.46 -3.61
C GLU A 413 29.89 7.04 -5.09
N GLY A 414 29.24 7.90 -5.90
CA GLY A 414 28.95 7.61 -7.32
C GLY A 414 27.61 6.97 -7.62
N ASP A 415 26.78 6.69 -6.60
CA ASP A 415 25.36 6.34 -6.81
C ASP A 415 24.57 7.62 -7.18
N ASP A 416 23.48 7.42 -7.94
CA ASP A 416 22.63 8.50 -8.44
C ASP A 416 22.04 9.34 -7.30
N PRO A 417 21.86 10.67 -7.48
CA PRO A 417 21.28 11.56 -6.48
C PRO A 417 19.94 11.10 -5.93
N GLU A 418 19.12 10.55 -6.80
CA GLU A 418 17.79 10.02 -6.48
C GLU A 418 17.87 8.83 -5.54
N THR A 419 18.93 8.04 -5.62
CA THR A 419 19.14 6.89 -4.71
C THR A 419 19.43 7.38 -3.29
N TRP A 420 20.25 8.42 -3.13
CA TRP A 420 20.53 9.04 -1.83
C TRP A 420 19.27 9.60 -1.19
N LEU A 421 18.45 10.30 -1.96
CA LEU A 421 17.23 10.93 -1.46
C LEU A 421 16.16 9.89 -1.13
N ALA A 422 15.96 8.89 -1.97
CA ALA A 422 15.02 7.81 -1.70
C ALA A 422 15.42 6.98 -0.47
N TRP A 423 16.71 6.71 -0.30
CA TRP A 423 17.24 6.00 0.86
C TRP A 423 17.06 6.80 2.15
N MET A 424 17.36 8.10 2.12
CA MET A 424 17.17 8.96 3.29
C MET A 424 15.71 9.11 3.68
N SER A 425 14.81 9.24 2.70
CA SER A 425 13.35 9.26 2.95
C SER A 425 12.87 7.99 3.65
N LEU A 426 13.35 6.82 3.23
CA LEU A 426 13.02 5.55 3.90
C LEU A 426 13.63 5.46 5.31
N ALA A 427 14.83 5.99 5.51
CA ALA A 427 15.46 6.00 6.83
C ALA A 427 14.71 6.89 7.82
N LEU A 428 14.35 8.11 7.42
CA LEU A 428 13.55 9.04 8.24
C LEU A 428 12.16 8.46 8.54
N PHE A 429 11.49 7.89 7.54
CA PHE A 429 10.23 7.19 7.75
C PHE A 429 10.39 6.07 8.78
N GLY A 430 11.43 5.26 8.64
CA GLY A 430 11.69 4.17 9.58
C GLY A 430 12.01 4.60 11.00
N LEU A 431 12.56 5.81 11.19
CA LEU A 431 12.81 6.37 12.53
C LEU A 431 11.54 6.93 13.19
N ARG A 432 10.63 7.52 12.40
CA ARG A 432 9.43 8.19 12.93
C ARG A 432 8.19 7.31 12.96
N ASP A 433 7.98 6.47 11.94
CA ASP A 433 6.83 5.57 11.92
C ASP A 433 7.09 4.37 12.84
N GLY A 434 6.52 4.42 14.03
CA GLY A 434 6.70 3.39 15.06
C GLY A 434 6.37 1.97 14.60
N ASP A 435 5.50 1.80 13.61
CA ASP A 435 5.08 0.51 13.06
C ASP A 435 5.93 0.10 11.84
N GLY A 436 6.63 1.04 11.18
CA GLY A 436 7.43 0.78 9.96
C GLY A 436 6.60 0.22 8.80
N ASP A 437 5.33 0.55 8.71
CA ASP A 437 4.39 0.05 7.71
C ASP A 437 4.63 0.72 6.36
N LEU A 438 5.25 0.00 5.41
CA LEU A 438 5.58 0.50 4.07
C LEU A 438 4.36 0.89 3.22
N ASP A 439 3.16 0.46 3.57
CA ASP A 439 1.94 0.92 2.89
C ASP A 439 1.58 2.37 3.25
N ARG A 440 2.06 2.85 4.39
CA ARG A 440 1.94 4.25 4.83
C ARG A 440 3.05 5.13 4.27
N PHE A 441 4.10 4.53 3.71
CA PHE A 441 5.15 5.30 3.05
C PHE A 441 4.58 5.99 1.79
N PRO A 442 4.74 7.32 1.65
CA PRO A 442 4.17 8.07 0.55
C PRO A 442 4.72 7.58 -0.80
N ARG A 443 3.83 7.25 -1.71
CA ARG A 443 4.19 6.84 -3.07
C ARG A 443 4.46 8.04 -3.98
N ARG A 444 4.17 9.25 -3.51
CA ARG A 444 4.49 10.49 -4.18
C ARG A 444 5.92 10.87 -3.86
N PRO A 445 6.83 10.83 -4.83
CA PRO A 445 8.16 11.40 -4.63
C PRO A 445 8.05 12.91 -4.54
N PRO A 446 9.03 13.59 -3.98
CA PRO A 446 9.21 15.03 -4.18
C PRO A 446 9.56 15.31 -5.65
N VAL A 447 8.54 15.20 -6.51
CA VAL A 447 8.63 15.20 -7.98
C VAL A 447 9.30 16.47 -8.50
N ARG A 448 9.13 17.55 -7.76
CA ARG A 448 9.74 18.83 -8.11
C ARG A 448 11.23 18.91 -7.80
N LEU A 449 11.66 18.20 -6.78
CA LEU A 449 13.07 18.17 -6.39
C LEU A 449 13.90 17.26 -7.31
N MET A 450 13.22 16.36 -8.08
CA MET A 450 13.92 15.36 -8.87
C MET A 450 13.11 14.95 -10.10
N GLY A 451 13.81 14.50 -11.14
CA GLY A 451 13.18 13.85 -12.28
C GLY A 451 12.32 12.64 -11.87
N THR A 452 11.08 12.58 -12.36
CA THR A 452 10.06 11.62 -11.89
C THR A 452 10.42 10.15 -12.11
N GLY A 453 11.18 9.83 -13.15
CA GLY A 453 11.48 8.45 -13.55
C GLY A 453 12.58 7.81 -12.71
N ALA A 454 13.69 8.48 -12.51
CA ALA A 454 14.87 7.95 -11.83
C ALA A 454 14.61 7.74 -10.33
N TYR A 455 14.04 8.72 -9.64
CA TYR A 455 13.66 8.57 -8.22
C TYR A 455 12.67 7.42 -8.00
N ARG A 456 11.65 7.30 -8.84
CA ARG A 456 10.70 6.19 -8.74
C ARG A 456 11.37 4.83 -8.97
N ALA A 457 12.35 4.76 -9.85
CA ALA A 457 13.12 3.55 -10.08
C ALA A 457 13.99 3.21 -8.86
N ALA A 458 14.71 4.19 -8.31
CA ALA A 458 15.52 4.07 -7.11
C ALA A 458 14.66 3.66 -5.90
N LEU A 459 13.56 4.36 -5.65
CA LEU A 459 12.63 4.06 -4.56
C LEU A 459 12.02 2.66 -4.69
N ARG A 460 11.58 2.26 -5.88
CA ARG A 460 11.05 0.92 -6.14
C ARG A 460 12.10 -0.15 -5.88
N SER A 461 13.34 0.09 -6.28
CA SER A 461 14.46 -0.80 -5.99
C SER A 461 14.69 -0.93 -4.49
N LEU A 462 14.76 0.19 -3.77
CA LEU A 462 14.96 0.20 -2.32
C LEU A 462 13.81 -0.47 -1.57
N LEU A 463 12.55 -0.17 -1.90
CA LEU A 463 11.38 -0.80 -1.29
C LEU A 463 11.38 -2.31 -1.49
N ASN A 464 11.80 -2.81 -2.65
CA ASN A 464 11.88 -4.25 -2.91
C ASN A 464 12.96 -4.95 -2.07
N HIS A 465 14.02 -4.24 -1.68
CA HIS A 465 15.14 -4.80 -0.94
C HIS A 465 15.10 -4.52 0.57
N ALA A 466 14.49 -3.40 0.97
CA ALA A 466 14.40 -2.97 2.37
C ALA A 466 13.17 -3.51 3.12
N LYS A 467 12.38 -4.38 2.51
CA LYS A 467 11.22 -5.02 3.16
C LYS A 467 11.60 -6.22 4.00
N GLY A 468 10.81 -6.52 5.02
CA GLY A 468 10.95 -7.70 5.85
C GLY A 468 10.73 -9.00 5.08
N ARG A 469 11.46 -10.06 5.47
CA ARG A 469 11.35 -11.40 4.90
C ARG A 469 11.25 -12.45 5.99
N SER A 470 10.75 -13.62 5.66
CA SER A 470 10.76 -14.75 6.58
C SER A 470 12.21 -15.15 6.91
N GLY A 471 12.52 -15.37 8.18
CA GLY A 471 13.85 -15.79 8.61
C GLY A 471 14.94 -14.71 8.63
N CYS A 472 14.65 -13.45 8.26
CA CYS A 472 15.68 -12.40 8.18
C CYS A 472 16.23 -11.92 9.54
N CYS A 473 15.55 -12.19 10.66
CA CYS A 473 15.94 -11.77 12.01
C CYS A 473 16.37 -13.01 12.81
N SER A 474 17.65 -13.37 12.76
CA SER A 474 18.22 -14.54 13.44
C SER A 474 18.54 -14.26 14.90
N THR A 475 19.01 -13.05 15.23
CA THR A 475 19.40 -12.68 16.59
C THR A 475 18.29 -12.00 17.37
N GLN A 476 18.43 -11.99 18.72
CA GLN A 476 17.50 -11.25 19.59
C GLN A 476 17.57 -9.74 19.34
N ALA A 477 18.76 -9.21 19.07
CA ALA A 477 18.96 -7.79 18.75
C ALA A 477 18.24 -7.41 17.45
N ASP A 478 18.34 -8.22 16.39
CA ASP A 478 17.63 -7.99 15.13
C ASP A 478 16.09 -8.00 15.33
N ARG A 479 15.60 -8.92 16.19
CA ARG A 479 14.15 -9.00 16.48
C ARG A 479 13.65 -7.82 17.30
N ALA A 480 14.49 -7.24 18.15
CA ALA A 480 14.14 -6.07 18.94
C ALA A 480 13.83 -4.85 18.08
N VAL A 481 14.58 -4.66 16.98
CA VAL A 481 14.39 -3.51 16.04
C VAL A 481 13.49 -3.85 14.85
N CYS A 482 12.96 -5.07 14.77
CA CYS A 482 12.17 -5.53 13.66
C CYS A 482 10.73 -5.04 13.74
N ALA A 483 10.30 -4.16 12.82
CA ALA A 483 8.95 -3.64 12.75
C ALA A 483 7.89 -4.76 12.64
N ALA A 484 8.13 -5.77 11.79
CA ALA A 484 7.23 -6.91 11.64
C ALA A 484 7.08 -7.74 12.93
N GLU A 485 8.15 -7.89 13.70
CA GLU A 485 8.12 -8.61 14.96
C GLU A 485 7.43 -7.79 16.06
N THR A 486 7.62 -6.48 16.05
CA THR A 486 6.90 -5.56 16.95
C THR A 486 5.39 -5.57 16.65
N ALA A 487 5.00 -5.52 15.38
CA ALA A 487 3.60 -5.64 14.97
C ALA A 487 3.00 -7.00 15.39
N ARG A 488 3.75 -8.10 15.26
CA ARG A 488 3.31 -9.43 15.71
C ARG A 488 3.09 -9.48 17.22
N ARG A 489 4.04 -8.96 18.03
CA ARG A 489 3.90 -8.92 19.49
C ARG A 489 2.73 -8.05 19.95
N LYS A 490 2.47 -6.95 19.24
CA LYS A 490 1.30 -6.09 19.48
C LYS A 490 0.00 -6.84 19.17
N ALA A 491 -0.01 -7.58 18.05
CA ALA A 491 -1.15 -8.40 17.65
C ALA A 491 -1.44 -9.53 18.66
N GLU A 492 -0.40 -10.21 19.18
CA GLU A 492 -0.54 -11.24 20.22
C GLU A 492 -1.20 -10.73 21.52
N ARG A 493 -1.12 -9.41 21.77
CA ARG A 493 -1.71 -8.73 22.94
C ARG A 493 -3.03 -8.03 22.64
N SER A 494 -3.50 -8.07 21.41
CA SER A 494 -4.71 -7.38 20.97
C SER A 494 -5.93 -8.30 21.01
N HIS A 495 -7.08 -7.75 21.45
CA HIS A 495 -8.35 -8.47 21.47
C HIS A 495 -8.82 -8.77 20.05
N VAL A 496 -8.73 -7.79 19.17
CA VAL A 496 -9.06 -7.92 17.76
C VAL A 496 -7.84 -7.60 16.90
N VAL A 497 -7.53 -8.46 15.96
CA VAL A 497 -6.43 -8.27 15.00
C VAL A 497 -7.00 -8.22 13.60
N ILE A 498 -6.86 -7.06 12.96
CA ILE A 498 -7.24 -6.86 11.56
C ILE A 498 -6.09 -7.32 10.68
N THR A 499 -6.36 -8.22 9.74
CA THR A 499 -5.35 -8.80 8.86
C THR A 499 -5.92 -9.03 7.45
N ASN A 500 -5.14 -9.60 6.53
CA ASN A 500 -5.63 -10.06 5.23
C ASN A 500 -5.89 -11.58 5.22
N HIS A 501 -6.66 -12.02 4.23
CA HIS A 501 -6.97 -13.44 4.04
C HIS A 501 -5.70 -14.29 3.92
N SER A 502 -4.69 -13.82 3.18
CA SER A 502 -3.43 -14.56 2.98
C SER A 502 -2.69 -14.82 4.29
N PHE A 503 -2.66 -13.85 5.22
CA PHE A 503 -2.03 -14.05 6.53
C PHE A 503 -2.81 -15.07 7.36
N ALA A 504 -4.14 -14.95 7.42
CA ALA A 504 -4.98 -15.88 8.15
C ALA A 504 -4.82 -17.32 7.63
N LEU A 505 -4.78 -17.49 6.30
CA LEU A 505 -4.57 -18.78 5.64
C LEU A 505 -3.17 -19.38 5.90
N ALA A 506 -2.14 -18.54 5.99
CA ALA A 506 -0.76 -18.98 6.22
C ALA A 506 -0.45 -19.29 7.69
N ARG A 507 -1.31 -18.87 8.63
CA ARG A 507 -1.09 -18.96 10.08
C ARG A 507 -2.36 -19.35 10.83
N PRO A 508 -2.93 -20.54 10.59
CA PRO A 508 -4.14 -21.01 11.28
C PRO A 508 -3.96 -21.08 12.79
N GLU A 509 -2.73 -21.34 13.27
CA GLU A 509 -2.38 -21.38 14.69
C GLU A 509 -2.46 -20.01 15.38
N PHE A 510 -2.43 -18.91 14.62
CA PHE A 510 -2.47 -17.58 15.21
C PHE A 510 -3.89 -17.16 15.59
N PHE A 511 -4.89 -17.62 14.84
CA PHE A 511 -6.31 -17.37 15.10
C PHE A 511 -7.10 -18.67 15.03
N ARG A 512 -7.80 -19.02 16.07
CA ARG A 512 -8.79 -20.12 16.06
C ARG A 512 -10.20 -19.61 15.80
N ARG A 513 -10.44 -18.30 15.98
CA ARG A 513 -11.71 -17.63 15.74
C ARG A 513 -11.51 -16.46 14.78
N VAL A 514 -12.16 -16.52 13.62
CA VAL A 514 -11.88 -15.59 12.51
C VAL A 514 -13.18 -15.12 11.85
N VAL A 515 -13.22 -13.84 11.53
CA VAL A 515 -14.23 -13.28 10.60
C VAL A 515 -13.55 -13.02 9.27
N PHE A 516 -14.02 -13.66 8.21
CA PHE A 516 -13.60 -13.40 6.83
C PHE A 516 -14.56 -12.40 6.19
N ASP A 517 -14.16 -11.15 6.08
CA ASP A 517 -14.92 -10.13 5.37
C ASP A 517 -14.59 -10.15 3.88
N GLU A 518 -15.59 -9.91 3.02
CA GLU A 518 -15.50 -10.12 1.58
C GLU A 518 -15.00 -11.52 1.22
N CYS A 519 -15.63 -12.52 1.85
CA CYS A 519 -15.21 -13.93 1.77
C CYS A 519 -15.29 -14.53 0.36
N GLU A 520 -15.96 -13.91 -0.60
CA GLU A 520 -15.95 -14.28 -2.02
C GLU A 520 -14.55 -14.34 -2.61
N HIS A 521 -13.61 -13.56 -2.05
CA HIS A 521 -12.21 -13.53 -2.48
C HIS A 521 -11.34 -14.57 -1.78
N LEU A 522 -11.85 -15.27 -0.77
CA LEU A 522 -11.06 -16.22 0.01
C LEU A 522 -10.52 -17.38 -0.84
N HIS A 523 -11.32 -17.85 -1.80
CA HIS A 523 -10.91 -18.89 -2.74
C HIS A 523 -9.67 -18.46 -3.55
N ASP A 524 -9.71 -17.28 -4.15
CA ASP A 524 -8.60 -16.76 -4.98
C ASP A 524 -7.38 -16.45 -4.13
N GLN A 525 -7.58 -15.98 -2.90
CA GLN A 525 -6.51 -15.76 -1.94
C GLN A 525 -5.86 -17.07 -1.47
N ALA A 526 -6.63 -18.12 -1.26
CA ALA A 526 -6.13 -19.44 -0.94
C ALA A 526 -5.35 -20.03 -2.13
N MET A 527 -5.87 -19.90 -3.34
CA MET A 527 -5.17 -20.31 -4.55
C MET A 527 -3.81 -19.58 -4.66
N SER A 528 -3.80 -18.27 -4.46
CA SER A 528 -2.57 -17.46 -4.51
C SER A 528 -1.58 -17.80 -3.38
N ALA A 529 -2.06 -17.99 -2.15
CA ALA A 529 -1.22 -18.23 -0.97
C ALA A 529 -0.56 -19.63 -0.97
N TRP A 530 -1.21 -20.62 -1.56
CA TRP A 530 -0.74 -22.01 -1.57
C TRP A 530 -0.13 -22.44 -2.92
N SER A 531 -0.15 -21.57 -3.93
CA SER A 531 0.51 -21.81 -5.21
C SER A 531 1.92 -21.24 -5.20
N HIS A 532 2.82 -21.94 -5.87
CA HIS A 532 4.22 -21.53 -6.01
C HIS A 532 4.56 -21.27 -7.46
N ARG A 533 5.26 -20.14 -7.71
CA ARG A 533 5.79 -19.78 -9.01
C ARG A 533 7.22 -19.28 -8.87
N VAL A 534 8.11 -19.74 -9.75
CA VAL A 534 9.48 -19.25 -9.81
C VAL A 534 9.98 -19.18 -11.25
N SER A 535 10.52 -18.02 -11.65
CA SER A 535 11.04 -17.83 -13.01
C SER A 535 12.55 -18.03 -13.09
N PHE A 536 13.05 -18.50 -14.22
CA PHE A 536 14.49 -18.64 -14.46
C PHE A 536 15.26 -17.31 -14.38
N PRO A 537 14.75 -16.17 -14.92
CA PRO A 537 15.38 -14.87 -14.71
C PRO A 537 15.54 -14.48 -13.24
N ASP A 538 14.53 -14.77 -12.39
CA ASP A 538 14.61 -14.48 -10.96
C ASP A 538 15.67 -15.34 -10.27
N MET A 539 15.72 -16.63 -10.58
CA MET A 539 16.75 -17.55 -10.06
C MET A 539 18.15 -17.09 -10.48
N ARG A 540 18.35 -16.75 -11.74
CA ARG A 540 19.63 -16.19 -12.25
C ARG A 540 19.99 -14.88 -11.55
N ARG A 541 19.03 -13.99 -11.33
CA ARG A 541 19.27 -12.72 -10.62
C ARG A 541 19.74 -12.94 -9.19
N ILE A 542 19.17 -13.92 -8.48
CA ILE A 542 19.59 -14.29 -7.12
C ILE A 542 21.05 -14.78 -7.12
N LEU A 543 21.39 -15.69 -8.02
CA LEU A 543 22.78 -16.20 -8.15
C LEU A 543 23.77 -15.10 -8.54
N ARG A 544 23.42 -14.18 -9.46
CA ARG A 544 24.28 -13.05 -9.86
C ARG A 544 24.54 -12.06 -8.74
N ARG A 545 23.65 -11.90 -7.77
CA ARG A 545 23.91 -11.07 -6.59
C ARG A 545 25.03 -11.63 -5.71
N LEU A 546 25.23 -12.94 -5.74
CA LEU A 546 26.32 -13.59 -5.00
C LEU A 546 27.65 -13.49 -5.76
N HIS A 547 27.63 -13.84 -7.05
CA HIS A 547 28.82 -13.84 -7.89
C HIS A 547 28.46 -13.60 -9.37
N GLU A 548 29.26 -12.79 -10.07
CA GLU A 548 29.12 -12.55 -11.52
C GLU A 548 30.50 -12.56 -12.18
N PRO A 549 30.83 -13.65 -12.88
CA PRO A 549 32.12 -13.76 -13.57
C PRO A 549 32.28 -12.65 -14.60
N GLY A 550 33.42 -11.92 -14.56
CA GLY A 550 33.74 -10.89 -15.55
C GLY A 550 33.04 -9.54 -15.37
N ALA A 551 32.37 -9.29 -14.25
CA ALA A 551 31.76 -7.99 -13.95
C ALA A 551 32.80 -6.84 -14.02
N ARG A 552 32.59 -5.88 -14.97
CA ARG A 552 33.44 -4.72 -15.14
C ARG A 552 33.12 -3.67 -14.08
N SER A 553 34.16 -2.91 -13.67
CA SER A 553 34.03 -1.82 -12.73
C SER A 553 33.29 -0.63 -13.37
N GLY A 554 31.99 -0.55 -13.19
CA GLY A 554 31.22 0.61 -13.63
C GLY A 554 29.91 0.66 -12.85
N GLY A 555 29.81 1.56 -11.88
CA GLY A 555 28.56 2.09 -11.31
C GLY A 555 27.61 1.17 -10.52
N ARG A 556 27.70 -0.15 -10.63
CA ARG A 556 26.85 -1.10 -9.89
C ARG A 556 27.62 -1.76 -8.74
N GLN A 557 26.94 -1.96 -7.61
CA GLN A 557 27.52 -2.71 -6.48
C GLN A 557 27.99 -4.10 -6.93
N ARG A 558 29.28 -4.38 -6.69
CA ARG A 558 29.83 -5.72 -6.99
C ARG A 558 29.13 -6.79 -6.16
N PRO A 559 28.94 -8.00 -6.72
CA PRO A 559 28.40 -9.15 -6.00
C PRO A 559 29.15 -9.44 -4.70
N ALA A 560 28.45 -10.04 -3.72
CA ALA A 560 28.97 -10.20 -2.37
C ALA A 560 30.27 -11.03 -2.29
N LEU A 561 30.33 -12.15 -3.00
CA LEU A 561 31.52 -13.02 -3.00
C LEU A 561 32.70 -12.34 -3.72
N ASP A 562 32.44 -11.55 -4.78
CA ASP A 562 33.49 -10.81 -5.50
C ASP A 562 34.12 -9.70 -4.66
N ARG A 563 33.34 -9.05 -3.80
CA ARG A 563 33.85 -8.09 -2.81
C ARG A 563 34.71 -8.78 -1.75
N LEU A 564 34.31 -9.94 -1.26
CA LEU A 564 35.07 -10.72 -0.27
C LEU A 564 36.39 -11.20 -0.83
N GLN A 565 36.44 -11.63 -2.10
CA GLN A 565 37.66 -12.10 -2.75
C GLN A 565 38.79 -11.06 -2.74
N LYS A 566 38.42 -9.75 -2.75
CA LYS A 566 39.39 -8.66 -2.69
C LYS A 566 39.81 -8.28 -1.28
N LYS A 567 39.00 -8.61 -0.26
CA LYS A 567 39.22 -8.18 1.13
C LYS A 567 39.85 -9.27 2.01
N LEU A 568 39.67 -10.53 1.66
CA LEU A 568 40.17 -11.64 2.46
C LEU A 568 41.66 -11.94 2.20
N LEU A 569 42.39 -12.18 3.25
CA LEU A 569 43.80 -12.62 3.17
C LEU A 569 43.88 -14.03 2.59
N PRO A 570 44.72 -14.26 1.57
CA PRO A 570 44.93 -15.59 1.03
C PRO A 570 45.36 -16.60 2.14
N GLY A 571 44.70 -17.75 2.17
CA GLY A 571 44.99 -18.80 3.15
C GLY A 571 44.24 -18.66 4.48
N SER A 572 43.51 -17.56 4.74
CA SER A 572 42.65 -17.50 5.94
C SER A 572 41.47 -18.47 5.86
N ALA A 573 40.90 -18.85 7.01
CA ALA A 573 39.74 -19.76 7.07
C ALA A 573 38.59 -19.24 6.22
N ALA A 574 38.27 -17.94 6.35
CA ALA A 574 37.25 -17.30 5.53
C ALA A 574 37.57 -17.35 4.02
N HIS A 575 38.83 -17.23 3.63
CA HIS A 575 39.26 -17.36 2.20
C HIS A 575 39.05 -18.80 1.66
N VAL A 576 39.30 -19.80 2.48
CA VAL A 576 39.04 -21.21 2.13
C VAL A 576 37.55 -21.46 1.93
N ARG A 577 36.70 -20.94 2.85
CA ARG A 577 35.25 -21.03 2.76
C ARG A 577 34.69 -20.26 1.54
N LEU A 578 35.25 -19.09 1.22
CA LEU A 578 34.91 -18.35 0.02
C LEU A 578 35.17 -19.14 -1.25
N LYS A 579 36.33 -19.80 -1.36
CA LYS A 579 36.62 -20.64 -2.53
C LYS A 579 35.64 -21.81 -2.65
N ALA A 580 35.28 -22.46 -1.53
CA ALA A 580 34.26 -23.49 -1.55
C ALA A 580 32.89 -22.97 -2.00
N ALA A 581 32.46 -21.80 -1.51
CA ALA A 581 31.21 -21.18 -1.92
C ALA A 581 31.18 -20.81 -3.43
N LEU A 582 32.31 -20.32 -3.99
CA LEU A 582 32.43 -20.03 -5.43
C LEU A 582 32.32 -21.29 -6.30
N VAL A 583 32.92 -22.40 -5.88
CA VAL A 583 32.79 -23.69 -6.60
C VAL A 583 31.33 -24.15 -6.57
N LEU A 584 30.68 -24.11 -5.41
CA LEU A 584 29.29 -24.53 -5.29
C LEU A 584 28.32 -23.58 -6.03
N TRP A 585 28.64 -22.28 -6.09
CA TRP A 585 27.91 -21.33 -6.93
C TRP A 585 28.00 -21.73 -8.42
N THR A 586 29.17 -22.15 -8.89
CA THR A 586 29.34 -22.64 -10.27
C THR A 586 28.47 -23.87 -10.51
N HIS A 587 28.45 -24.84 -9.58
CA HIS A 587 27.58 -26.01 -9.68
C HIS A 587 26.09 -25.63 -9.71
N ALA A 588 25.63 -24.71 -8.83
CA ALA A 588 24.25 -24.25 -8.84
C ALA A 588 23.88 -23.51 -10.13
N SER A 589 24.77 -22.70 -10.67
CA SER A 589 24.56 -21.99 -11.94
C SER A 589 24.52 -22.95 -13.14
N SER A 590 25.36 -23.99 -13.16
CA SER A 590 25.31 -25.04 -14.20
C SER A 590 24.01 -25.82 -14.10
N ALA A 591 23.65 -26.31 -12.89
CA ALA A 591 22.42 -27.07 -12.68
C ALA A 591 21.15 -26.25 -13.02
N LEU A 592 21.18 -24.94 -12.81
CA LEU A 592 20.08 -24.04 -13.23
C LEU A 592 19.98 -23.97 -14.77
N ALA A 593 21.10 -23.87 -15.47
CA ALA A 593 21.13 -23.87 -16.93
C ALA A 593 20.68 -25.21 -17.49
N ASP A 594 21.09 -26.33 -16.87
CA ASP A 594 20.68 -27.67 -17.27
C ASP A 594 19.17 -27.85 -17.12
N LEU A 595 18.58 -27.43 -15.96
CA LEU A 595 17.14 -27.51 -15.77
C LEU A 595 16.38 -26.61 -16.77
N GLU A 596 16.88 -25.41 -17.06
CA GLU A 596 16.27 -24.52 -18.07
C GLU A 596 16.26 -25.17 -19.45
N ALA A 597 17.36 -25.84 -19.87
CA ALA A 597 17.43 -26.57 -21.13
C ALA A 597 16.38 -27.70 -21.18
N GLN A 598 16.19 -28.45 -20.07
CA GLN A 598 15.19 -29.51 -20.03
C GLN A 598 13.75 -28.98 -20.03
N VAL A 599 13.51 -27.84 -19.41
CA VAL A 599 12.20 -27.18 -19.45
C VAL A 599 11.88 -26.69 -20.87
N LEU A 600 12.85 -26.15 -21.59
CA LEU A 600 12.68 -25.78 -23.02
C LEU A 600 12.43 -27.01 -23.90
N ALA A 601 13.07 -28.15 -23.61
CA ALA A 601 12.81 -29.41 -24.30
C ALA A 601 11.36 -29.90 -24.06
N TYR A 602 10.89 -29.82 -22.81
CA TYR A 602 9.49 -30.10 -22.49
C TYR A 602 8.53 -29.20 -23.28
N GLU A 603 8.78 -27.88 -23.36
CA GLU A 603 7.93 -26.95 -24.11
C GLU A 603 7.89 -27.31 -25.60
N GLY A 604 9.02 -27.75 -26.18
CA GLY A 604 9.07 -28.28 -27.54
C GLY A 604 8.21 -29.54 -27.71
N TRP A 605 8.31 -30.49 -26.77
CA TRP A 605 7.45 -31.68 -26.75
C TRP A 605 5.97 -31.30 -26.57
N ARG A 606 5.64 -30.39 -25.63
CA ARG A 606 4.28 -29.90 -25.39
C ARG A 606 3.65 -29.30 -26.65
N THR A 607 4.41 -28.48 -27.38
CA THR A 607 3.95 -27.88 -28.64
C THR A 607 3.59 -28.94 -29.65
N THR A 608 4.39 -30.01 -29.74
CA THR A 608 4.10 -31.14 -30.64
C THR A 608 2.93 -31.98 -30.18
N ALA A 609 2.82 -32.24 -28.87
CA ALA A 609 1.73 -32.99 -28.27
C ALA A 609 0.35 -32.30 -28.41
N LEU A 610 0.35 -30.95 -28.50
CA LEU A 610 -0.87 -30.15 -28.70
C LEU A 610 -1.41 -30.21 -30.14
N LEU A 611 -0.57 -30.60 -31.12
CA LEU A 611 -0.99 -30.73 -32.52
C LEU A 611 -2.06 -31.82 -32.66
N GLY A 612 -3.30 -31.40 -32.94
CA GLY A 612 -4.45 -32.29 -33.13
C GLY A 612 -5.25 -32.63 -31.88
N ARG A 613 -4.94 -32.05 -30.72
CA ARG A 613 -5.75 -32.16 -29.50
C ARG A 613 -6.70 -30.97 -29.34
N GLY A 614 -7.86 -31.18 -28.74
CA GLY A 614 -8.84 -30.11 -28.42
C GLY A 614 -8.38 -29.28 -27.20
N GLU A 615 -8.89 -28.05 -27.07
CA GLU A 615 -8.52 -27.14 -25.95
C GLU A 615 -8.73 -27.76 -24.56
N SER A 616 -9.69 -28.65 -24.40
CA SER A 616 -9.96 -29.35 -23.13
C SER A 616 -8.89 -30.39 -22.75
N GLU A 617 -8.05 -30.81 -23.68
CA GLU A 617 -6.99 -31.81 -23.48
C GLU A 617 -5.62 -31.18 -23.13
N HIS A 618 -5.56 -29.86 -23.00
CA HIS A 618 -4.33 -29.15 -22.64
C HIS A 618 -3.95 -29.32 -21.16
N HIS A 619 -4.92 -29.69 -20.33
CA HIS A 619 -4.67 -29.89 -18.91
C HIS A 619 -4.08 -31.27 -18.62
N GLY A 620 -2.94 -31.29 -17.89
CA GLY A 620 -2.30 -32.55 -17.49
C GLY A 620 -1.13 -32.99 -18.37
N LEU A 621 -0.78 -32.24 -19.44
CA LEU A 621 0.35 -32.58 -20.31
C LEU A 621 1.69 -32.68 -19.56
N PHE A 622 1.92 -31.85 -18.55
CA PHE A 622 3.12 -31.94 -17.73
C PHE A 622 3.17 -33.27 -16.96
N ARG A 623 2.05 -33.69 -16.39
CA ARG A 623 1.96 -35.00 -15.72
C ARG A 623 2.16 -36.13 -16.71
N GLU A 624 1.50 -36.10 -17.88
CA GLU A 624 1.69 -37.06 -18.94
C GLU A 624 3.18 -37.16 -19.35
N PHE A 625 3.86 -36.02 -19.54
CA PHE A 625 5.26 -36.00 -19.85
C PHE A 625 6.11 -36.67 -18.74
N VAL A 626 5.89 -36.30 -17.49
CA VAL A 626 6.66 -36.81 -16.35
C VAL A 626 6.45 -38.33 -16.16
N GLU A 627 5.23 -38.81 -16.39
CA GLU A 627 4.87 -40.23 -16.13
C GLU A 627 5.16 -41.14 -17.33
N THR A 628 5.20 -40.64 -18.57
CA THR A 628 5.24 -41.50 -19.76
C THR A 628 6.42 -41.25 -20.70
N CYS A 629 7.06 -40.07 -20.66
CA CYS A 629 8.13 -39.72 -21.59
C CYS A 629 9.50 -40.04 -21.01
N PRO A 630 10.38 -40.80 -21.77
CA PRO A 630 11.75 -41.09 -21.32
C PRO A 630 12.56 -39.83 -21.06
N GLU A 631 12.34 -38.76 -21.81
CA GLU A 631 13.03 -37.45 -21.70
C GLU A 631 12.80 -36.79 -20.36
N ALA A 632 11.70 -37.14 -19.67
CA ALA A 632 11.42 -36.63 -18.33
C ALA A 632 12.47 -37.00 -17.28
N ALA A 633 13.18 -38.14 -17.49
CA ALA A 633 14.25 -38.58 -16.59
C ALA A 633 15.41 -37.57 -16.52
N GLU A 634 15.74 -36.90 -17.63
CA GLU A 634 16.78 -35.86 -17.65
C GLU A 634 16.31 -34.62 -16.88
N MET A 635 15.04 -34.22 -17.05
CA MET A 635 14.45 -33.08 -16.33
C MET A 635 14.40 -33.37 -14.82
N ILE A 636 13.97 -34.57 -14.41
CA ILE A 636 13.96 -34.98 -13.01
C ILE A 636 15.38 -34.92 -12.42
N THR A 637 16.37 -35.45 -13.16
CA THR A 637 17.78 -35.44 -12.74
C THR A 637 18.29 -34.00 -12.59
N ALA A 638 18.01 -33.11 -13.55
CA ALA A 638 18.42 -31.71 -13.51
C ALA A 638 17.73 -30.95 -12.34
N ARG A 639 16.47 -31.24 -12.06
CA ARG A 639 15.73 -30.67 -10.93
C ARG A 639 16.35 -31.07 -9.59
N VAL A 640 16.65 -32.36 -9.38
CA VAL A 640 17.31 -32.89 -8.16
C VAL A 640 18.72 -32.33 -8.01
N ALA A 641 19.47 -32.22 -9.11
CA ALA A 641 20.79 -31.62 -9.13
C ALA A 641 20.76 -30.13 -8.72
N LEU A 642 19.79 -29.36 -9.20
CA LEU A 642 19.62 -27.95 -8.82
C LEU A 642 19.28 -27.82 -7.35
N GLU A 643 18.29 -28.56 -6.85
CA GLU A 643 17.90 -28.52 -5.43
C GLU A 643 19.09 -28.85 -4.51
N SER A 644 19.80 -29.95 -4.80
CA SER A 644 20.99 -30.35 -4.05
C SER A 644 22.11 -29.31 -4.10
N SER A 645 22.34 -28.72 -5.29
CA SER A 645 23.37 -27.69 -5.48
C SER A 645 23.04 -26.41 -4.71
N LEU A 646 21.78 -25.99 -4.71
CA LEU A 646 21.30 -24.83 -3.92
C LEU A 646 21.43 -25.07 -2.42
N ALA A 647 21.05 -26.25 -1.93
CA ALA A 647 21.18 -26.61 -0.51
C ALA A 647 22.66 -26.62 -0.06
N ARG A 648 23.54 -27.17 -0.88
CA ARG A 648 25.00 -27.15 -0.61
C ARG A 648 25.59 -25.75 -0.67
N LEU A 649 25.13 -24.90 -1.59
CA LEU A 649 25.51 -23.49 -1.66
C LEU A 649 25.07 -22.75 -0.40
N ASP A 650 23.82 -22.92 0.04
CA ASP A 650 23.33 -22.32 1.29
C ASP A 650 24.19 -22.71 2.48
N GLY A 651 24.51 -24.00 2.64
CA GLY A 651 25.39 -24.48 3.70
C GLY A 651 26.78 -23.86 3.67
N ALA A 652 27.37 -23.70 2.48
CA ALA A 652 28.69 -23.06 2.33
C ALA A 652 28.65 -21.56 2.64
N LEU A 653 27.59 -20.87 2.23
CA LEU A 653 27.37 -19.46 2.58
C LEU A 653 27.17 -19.28 4.10
N ALA A 654 26.50 -20.21 4.76
CA ALA A 654 26.38 -20.25 6.23
C ALA A 654 27.73 -20.30 6.91
N GLN A 655 28.55 -21.29 6.53
CA GLN A 655 29.89 -21.45 7.07
C GLN A 655 30.79 -20.24 6.81
N LEU A 656 30.67 -19.63 5.62
CA LEU A 656 31.39 -18.39 5.31
C LEU A 656 30.94 -17.24 6.21
N SER A 657 29.64 -17.11 6.46
CA SER A 657 29.10 -16.08 7.36
C SER A 657 29.60 -16.24 8.79
N GLU A 658 29.65 -17.47 9.31
CA GLU A 658 30.20 -17.79 10.64
C GLU A 658 31.69 -17.43 10.76
N GLU A 659 32.50 -17.75 9.77
CA GLU A 659 33.92 -17.38 9.76
C GLU A 659 34.14 -15.87 9.74
N LEU A 660 33.28 -15.12 9.02
CA LEU A 660 33.32 -13.65 8.99
C LEU A 660 32.87 -13.01 10.31
N GLU A 661 32.05 -13.71 11.09
CA GLU A 661 31.65 -13.27 12.43
C GLU A 661 32.78 -13.51 13.45
N LEU A 662 33.46 -14.65 13.38
CA LEU A 662 34.58 -15.00 14.25
C LEU A 662 35.84 -14.17 13.99
N ALA A 663 36.08 -13.80 12.74
CA ALA A 663 37.21 -12.96 12.32
C ALA A 663 36.71 -11.77 11.46
N PRO A 664 36.16 -10.74 12.09
CA PRO A 664 35.56 -9.62 11.36
C PRO A 664 36.62 -8.87 10.54
N ILE A 665 36.32 -8.64 9.28
CA ILE A 665 37.14 -7.83 8.36
C ILE A 665 36.68 -6.38 8.42
N ARG A 666 37.62 -5.44 8.24
CA ARG A 666 37.28 -4.01 8.18
C ARG A 666 36.21 -3.78 7.11
N ARG A 667 35.09 -3.16 7.50
CA ARG A 667 33.93 -2.91 6.60
C ARG A 667 33.30 -4.21 6.04
N GLY A 668 33.35 -5.32 6.77
CA GLY A 668 32.83 -6.65 6.34
C GLY A 668 31.39 -6.93 6.74
N GLU A 669 30.87 -6.24 7.73
CA GLU A 669 29.53 -6.49 8.28
C GLU A 669 28.43 -6.35 7.22
N ARG A 670 28.50 -5.35 6.38
CA ARG A 670 27.58 -5.18 5.26
C ARG A 670 27.60 -6.37 4.29
N ILE A 671 28.79 -6.89 3.99
CA ILE A 671 28.93 -8.07 3.09
C ILE A 671 28.37 -9.32 3.77
N ARG A 672 28.69 -9.53 5.04
CA ARG A 672 28.15 -10.65 5.85
C ARG A 672 26.62 -10.64 5.86
N ARG A 673 26.02 -9.50 6.13
CA ARG A 673 24.56 -9.34 6.10
C ARG A 673 23.94 -9.55 4.70
N THR A 674 24.66 -9.14 3.65
CA THR A 674 24.24 -9.42 2.28
C THR A 674 24.22 -10.91 1.99
N LEU A 675 25.22 -11.66 2.49
CA LEU A 675 25.25 -13.12 2.37
C LEU A 675 24.07 -13.78 3.08
N GLU A 676 23.74 -13.35 4.28
CA GLU A 676 22.62 -13.89 5.05
C GLU A 676 21.26 -13.69 4.35
N LEU A 677 21.03 -12.51 3.75
CA LEU A 677 19.83 -12.28 2.94
C LEU A 677 19.83 -13.13 1.67
N SER A 678 20.98 -13.28 1.02
CA SER A 678 21.09 -14.11 -0.18
C SER A 678 20.86 -15.58 0.11
N ARG A 679 21.22 -16.07 1.30
CA ARG A 679 20.91 -17.43 1.76
C ARG A 679 19.40 -17.68 1.81
N ILE A 680 18.64 -16.72 2.33
CA ILE A 680 17.17 -16.82 2.35
C ILE A 680 16.62 -16.94 0.94
N ASP A 681 17.10 -16.09 0.02
CA ASP A 681 16.68 -16.13 -1.39
C ASP A 681 17.02 -17.49 -2.05
N VAL A 682 18.21 -18.03 -1.80
CA VAL A 682 18.64 -19.36 -2.31
C VAL A 682 17.76 -20.47 -1.76
N ALA A 683 17.47 -20.45 -0.46
CA ALA A 683 16.60 -21.44 0.18
C ALA A 683 15.14 -21.36 -0.33
N ASP A 684 14.63 -20.15 -0.56
CA ASP A 684 13.28 -19.94 -1.12
C ASP A 684 13.17 -20.52 -2.53
N VAL A 685 14.17 -20.31 -3.37
CA VAL A 685 14.25 -20.90 -4.72
C VAL A 685 14.28 -22.42 -4.62
N GLY A 686 15.09 -22.99 -3.72
CA GLY A 686 15.16 -24.45 -3.53
C GLY A 686 13.78 -25.03 -3.17
N ARG A 687 13.05 -24.38 -2.24
CA ARG A 687 11.69 -24.80 -1.88
C ARG A 687 10.70 -24.69 -3.04
N ALA A 688 10.77 -23.63 -3.81
CA ALA A 688 9.87 -23.42 -4.95
C ALA A 688 10.11 -24.46 -6.06
N VAL A 689 11.37 -24.80 -6.35
CA VAL A 689 11.74 -25.86 -7.30
C VAL A 689 11.29 -27.24 -6.78
N ALA A 690 11.45 -27.49 -5.48
CA ALA A 690 10.98 -28.72 -4.84
C ALA A 690 9.43 -28.85 -4.91
N SER A 691 8.71 -27.76 -4.70
CA SER A 691 7.23 -27.73 -4.80
C SER A 691 6.73 -27.90 -6.23
N TRP A 692 7.48 -27.42 -7.22
CA TRP A 692 7.09 -27.55 -8.63
C TRP A 692 7.12 -28.99 -9.13
N LEU A 693 8.13 -29.78 -8.75
CA LEU A 693 8.22 -31.22 -9.07
C LEU A 693 8.61 -31.97 -7.80
N PRO A 694 7.62 -32.27 -6.92
CA PRO A 694 7.89 -32.94 -5.67
C PRO A 694 8.33 -34.38 -5.89
N MET A 695 9.23 -34.86 -5.02
CA MET A 695 9.79 -36.19 -5.06
C MET A 695 9.42 -36.97 -3.80
N ASP A 696 9.04 -38.22 -3.96
CA ASP A 696 8.81 -39.19 -2.88
C ASP A 696 9.59 -40.46 -3.18
N ASP A 697 10.43 -40.90 -2.25
CA ASP A 697 11.34 -42.06 -2.41
C ASP A 697 12.15 -42.05 -3.75
N GLY A 698 12.53 -40.83 -4.19
CA GLY A 698 13.32 -40.65 -5.41
C GLY A 698 12.51 -40.67 -6.72
N LEU A 699 11.18 -40.79 -6.66
CA LEU A 699 10.27 -40.74 -7.77
C LEU A 699 9.41 -39.48 -7.75
N PRO A 700 8.99 -38.92 -8.91
CA PRO A 700 8.04 -37.82 -8.97
C PRO A 700 6.70 -38.16 -8.30
N SER A 701 6.23 -37.31 -7.40
CA SER A 701 4.97 -37.49 -6.69
C SER A 701 4.02 -36.30 -6.99
N LEU A 702 3.40 -36.31 -8.18
CA LEU A 702 2.47 -35.30 -8.62
C LEU A 702 1.08 -35.56 -8.00
N GLY A 703 0.73 -34.81 -6.97
CA GLY A 703 -0.58 -34.94 -6.33
C GLY A 703 -1.75 -34.50 -7.23
N ASP A 704 -2.96 -35.04 -6.98
CA ASP A 704 -4.15 -34.70 -7.80
C ASP A 704 -4.76 -33.32 -7.52
N ARG A 705 -4.27 -32.62 -6.49
CA ARG A 705 -4.81 -31.34 -6.04
C ARG A 705 -3.97 -30.13 -6.44
N VAL A 706 -2.75 -30.39 -6.85
CA VAL A 706 -1.81 -29.36 -7.32
C VAL A 706 -1.56 -29.58 -8.81
N PHE A 707 -1.86 -28.58 -9.58
CA PHE A 707 -1.55 -28.58 -11.00
C PHE A 707 -0.11 -28.13 -11.18
N HIS A 708 0.71 -28.99 -11.77
CA HIS A 708 2.10 -28.73 -12.06
C HIS A 708 2.24 -28.47 -13.54
N ASP A 709 2.91 -27.37 -13.92
CA ASP A 709 3.17 -27.02 -15.31
C ASP A 709 4.34 -26.03 -15.43
N VAL A 710 4.65 -25.69 -16.66
CA VAL A 710 5.51 -24.58 -17.07
C VAL A 710 4.62 -23.53 -17.73
N GLU A 711 4.48 -22.37 -17.08
CA GLU A 711 3.78 -21.20 -17.61
C GLU A 711 4.77 -20.26 -18.32
N ARG A 712 4.25 -19.28 -19.06
CA ARG A 712 5.04 -18.18 -19.60
C ARG A 712 4.61 -16.85 -18.99
N ASN A 713 5.58 -16.03 -18.59
CA ASN A 713 5.30 -14.71 -18.06
C ASN A 713 5.04 -13.68 -19.19
N VAL A 714 4.75 -12.43 -18.82
CA VAL A 714 4.46 -11.33 -19.77
C VAL A 714 5.60 -11.04 -20.76
N ARG A 715 6.82 -11.53 -20.45
CA ARG A 715 8.02 -11.41 -21.30
C ARG A 715 8.32 -12.67 -22.10
N ASP A 716 7.38 -13.60 -22.12
CA ASP A 716 7.51 -14.88 -22.78
C ASP A 716 8.66 -15.77 -22.23
N GLU A 717 8.96 -15.64 -20.93
CA GLU A 717 10.00 -16.43 -20.25
C GLU A 717 9.35 -17.57 -19.46
N PRO A 718 9.95 -18.77 -19.39
CA PRO A 718 9.37 -19.91 -18.69
C PRO A 718 9.35 -19.70 -17.17
N VAL A 719 8.25 -20.12 -16.54
CA VAL A 719 7.98 -20.05 -15.12
C VAL A 719 7.53 -21.41 -14.64
N LEU A 720 8.23 -21.96 -13.67
CA LEU A 720 7.86 -23.20 -13.01
C LEU A 720 6.64 -22.91 -12.10
N ALA A 721 5.55 -23.63 -12.30
CA ALA A 721 4.29 -23.40 -11.61
C ALA A 721 3.75 -24.65 -10.91
N ALA A 722 3.42 -24.53 -9.63
CA ALA A 722 2.67 -25.51 -8.84
C ALA A 722 1.43 -24.78 -8.30
N LEU A 723 0.25 -25.08 -8.86
CA LEU A 723 -0.97 -24.31 -8.65
C LEU A 723 -2.02 -25.13 -7.93
N VAL A 724 -2.60 -24.60 -6.88
CA VAL A 724 -3.77 -25.19 -6.22
C VAL A 724 -5.03 -24.72 -6.94
N LEU A 725 -5.56 -25.53 -7.85
CA LEU A 725 -6.72 -25.15 -8.68
C LEU A 725 -8.07 -25.26 -7.94
N LEU A 726 -8.18 -26.10 -6.93
CA LEU A 726 -9.39 -26.34 -6.15
C LEU A 726 -9.16 -26.03 -4.66
N PRO A 727 -8.83 -24.77 -4.31
CA PRO A 727 -8.52 -24.42 -2.92
C PRO A 727 -9.68 -24.64 -1.96
N GLY A 728 -10.94 -24.68 -2.44
CA GLY A 728 -12.10 -25.03 -1.61
C GLY A 728 -11.97 -26.40 -0.95
N ASP A 729 -11.43 -27.40 -1.64
CA ASP A 729 -11.19 -28.73 -1.04
C ASP A 729 -10.11 -28.66 0.06
N ALA A 730 -9.05 -27.91 -0.16
CA ALA A 730 -7.99 -27.72 0.83
C ALA A 730 -8.47 -26.88 2.03
N LEU A 731 -9.29 -25.85 1.79
CA LEU A 731 -9.95 -25.05 2.83
C LEU A 731 -10.82 -25.97 3.72
N GLY A 732 -11.74 -26.73 3.13
CA GLY A 732 -12.67 -27.56 3.88
C GLY A 732 -11.98 -28.70 4.65
N ARG A 733 -11.02 -29.38 4.03
CA ARG A 733 -10.40 -30.58 4.60
C ARG A 733 -9.24 -30.32 5.54
N HIS A 734 -8.51 -29.22 5.38
CA HIS A 734 -7.26 -29.02 6.10
C HIS A 734 -7.21 -27.70 6.88
N TYR A 735 -7.88 -26.64 6.39
CA TYR A 735 -7.79 -25.34 7.05
C TYR A 735 -8.93 -25.14 8.08
N TYR A 736 -10.20 -25.38 7.70
CA TYR A 736 -11.32 -25.15 8.62
C TYR A 736 -11.36 -26.08 9.84
N PRO A 737 -10.84 -27.31 9.80
CA PRO A 737 -10.70 -28.11 11.01
C PRO A 737 -9.74 -27.53 12.07
N GLU A 738 -8.84 -26.63 11.66
CA GLU A 738 -7.96 -25.91 12.57
C GLU A 738 -8.65 -24.74 13.28
N LEU A 739 -9.84 -24.31 12.81
CA LEU A 739 -10.57 -23.20 13.39
C LEU A 739 -11.65 -23.72 14.35
N SER A 740 -11.77 -23.08 15.51
CA SER A 740 -12.86 -23.30 16.45
C SER A 740 -14.15 -22.70 15.91
N SER A 741 -14.12 -21.44 15.43
CA SER A 741 -15.25 -20.86 14.72
C SER A 741 -14.80 -19.89 13.63
N ALA A 742 -15.66 -19.74 12.59
CA ALA A 742 -15.43 -18.71 11.58
C ALA A 742 -16.74 -18.14 11.04
N ALA A 743 -16.79 -16.81 10.84
CA ALA A 743 -17.87 -16.14 10.15
C ALA A 743 -17.41 -15.67 8.77
N PHE A 744 -18.07 -16.11 7.72
CA PHE A 744 -17.81 -15.76 6.32
C PHE A 744 -18.85 -14.73 5.87
N VAL A 745 -18.45 -13.46 5.79
CA VAL A 745 -19.36 -12.33 5.58
C VAL A 745 -19.14 -11.72 4.20
N SER A 746 -20.20 -11.61 3.39
CA SER A 746 -20.14 -10.93 2.10
C SER A 746 -21.53 -10.49 1.63
N ALA A 747 -21.57 -9.59 0.66
CA ALA A 747 -22.80 -9.18 -0.03
C ALA A 747 -23.18 -10.12 -1.18
N THR A 748 -22.32 -11.08 -1.55
CA THR A 748 -22.48 -11.92 -2.76
C THR A 748 -22.56 -13.43 -2.48
N THR A 749 -22.66 -13.84 -1.21
CA THR A 749 -22.70 -15.25 -0.81
C THR A 749 -23.99 -15.98 -1.21
N ARG A 750 -25.08 -15.23 -1.50
CA ARG A 750 -26.37 -15.82 -1.89
C ARG A 750 -26.68 -15.49 -3.35
N LEU A 751 -26.72 -16.49 -4.21
CA LEU A 751 -27.00 -16.35 -5.63
C LEU A 751 -28.25 -17.17 -6.02
N GLY A 752 -29.17 -16.53 -6.72
CA GLY A 752 -30.43 -17.20 -7.11
C GLY A 752 -31.28 -17.70 -5.94
N GLY A 753 -31.13 -17.05 -4.77
CA GLY A 753 -31.86 -17.46 -3.56
C GLY A 753 -31.18 -18.54 -2.72
N SER A 754 -30.07 -19.16 -3.18
CA SER A 754 -29.35 -20.23 -2.49
C SER A 754 -27.94 -19.88 -2.08
N PHE A 755 -27.41 -20.47 -1.02
CA PHE A 755 -26.03 -20.47 -0.57
C PHE A 755 -25.15 -21.57 -1.18
N ASP A 756 -25.73 -22.52 -1.96
CA ASP A 756 -25.03 -23.72 -2.41
C ASP A 756 -23.80 -23.45 -3.24
N LYS A 757 -23.82 -22.41 -4.08
CA LYS A 757 -22.65 -22.02 -4.87
C LYS A 757 -21.52 -21.50 -3.98
N ALA A 758 -21.82 -20.63 -3.01
CA ALA A 758 -20.84 -20.10 -2.08
C ALA A 758 -20.28 -21.22 -1.18
N ARG A 759 -21.12 -22.12 -0.66
CA ARG A 759 -20.68 -23.28 0.13
C ARG A 759 -19.68 -24.15 -0.63
N ARG A 760 -19.94 -24.44 -1.92
CA ARG A 760 -19.02 -25.22 -2.74
C ARG A 760 -17.75 -24.47 -3.05
N TYR A 761 -17.84 -23.20 -3.42
CA TYR A 761 -16.69 -22.36 -3.79
C TYR A 761 -15.76 -22.12 -2.60
N LEU A 762 -16.31 -21.87 -1.43
CA LEU A 762 -15.56 -21.68 -0.18
C LEU A 762 -15.13 -22.99 0.50
N GLY A 763 -15.48 -24.15 -0.04
CA GLY A 763 -15.14 -25.43 0.57
C GLY A 763 -15.99 -25.83 1.79
N LEU A 764 -17.02 -25.05 2.12
CA LEU A 764 -17.92 -25.30 3.26
C LEU A 764 -18.83 -26.53 3.05
N ALA A 765 -18.93 -27.06 1.83
CA ALA A 765 -19.63 -28.31 1.53
C ALA A 765 -18.76 -29.56 1.77
N ARG A 766 -17.48 -29.39 2.19
CA ARG A 766 -16.50 -30.48 2.35
C ARG A 766 -15.65 -30.32 3.62
N VAL A 767 -16.24 -29.75 4.65
CA VAL A 767 -15.53 -29.55 5.93
C VAL A 767 -15.30 -30.90 6.59
N ALA A 768 -14.07 -31.16 7.01
CA ALA A 768 -13.73 -32.30 7.86
C ALA A 768 -13.88 -31.93 9.34
N ALA A 769 -14.26 -32.86 10.15
CA ALA A 769 -14.20 -32.78 11.61
C ALA A 769 -12.92 -33.43 12.12
N ARG A 770 -12.32 -32.89 13.16
CA ARG A 770 -11.19 -33.53 13.85
C ARG A 770 -11.72 -34.37 14.99
N ASP A 771 -11.34 -35.64 15.02
CA ASP A 771 -11.64 -36.52 16.13
C ASP A 771 -10.90 -36.03 17.40
N PRO A 772 -11.63 -35.74 18.50
CA PRO A 772 -11.01 -35.17 19.68
C PRO A 772 -10.08 -36.16 20.44
N GLU A 773 -10.23 -37.46 20.25
CA GLU A 773 -9.41 -38.48 20.94
C GLU A 773 -8.19 -38.89 20.13
N THR A 774 -8.34 -39.07 18.81
CA THR A 774 -7.24 -39.54 17.94
C THR A 774 -6.53 -38.42 17.22
N GLY A 775 -7.19 -37.26 17.06
CA GLY A 775 -6.69 -36.14 16.23
C GLY A 775 -6.86 -36.38 14.73
N ASP A 776 -7.44 -37.49 14.30
CA ASP A 776 -7.66 -37.81 12.91
C ASP A 776 -8.78 -36.98 12.30
N LEU A 777 -8.76 -36.80 10.96
CA LEU A 777 -9.75 -36.03 10.23
C LEU A 777 -10.85 -36.93 9.68
N ASP A 778 -12.07 -36.75 10.19
CA ASP A 778 -13.30 -37.34 9.58
C ASP A 778 -13.81 -36.38 8.50
N HIS A 779 -13.64 -36.76 7.25
CA HIS A 779 -14.06 -36.00 6.08
C HIS A 779 -15.58 -36.04 5.81
N THR A 780 -16.36 -36.73 6.64
CA THR A 780 -17.82 -36.86 6.47
C THR A 780 -18.60 -36.04 7.50
N ALA A 781 -18.04 -35.77 8.67
CA ALA A 781 -18.77 -35.22 9.82
C ALA A 781 -18.77 -33.71 9.96
N GLY A 782 -17.86 -32.98 9.31
CA GLY A 782 -17.67 -31.56 9.58
C GLY A 782 -18.72 -30.59 9.00
N CYS A 783 -19.55 -31.06 8.06
CA CYS A 783 -20.56 -30.21 7.41
C CYS A 783 -21.70 -29.79 8.33
N GLU A 784 -21.91 -30.49 9.45
CA GLU A 784 -22.92 -30.13 10.47
C GLU A 784 -22.59 -28.80 11.18
N ARG A 785 -21.31 -28.40 11.23
CA ARG A 785 -20.85 -27.12 11.77
C ARG A 785 -21.24 -25.90 10.91
N VAL A 786 -21.71 -26.13 9.66
CA VAL A 786 -21.95 -25.06 8.69
C VAL A 786 -23.36 -24.54 8.77
N THR A 787 -23.52 -23.30 9.24
CA THR A 787 -24.81 -22.59 9.26
C THR A 787 -24.82 -21.45 8.25
N ALA A 788 -25.99 -20.92 7.92
CA ALA A 788 -26.11 -19.79 6.98
C ALA A 788 -27.18 -18.81 7.43
N PHE A 789 -26.90 -17.53 7.26
CA PHE A 789 -27.80 -16.44 7.61
C PHE A 789 -27.93 -15.44 6.47
N HIS A 790 -29.14 -14.97 6.22
CA HIS A 790 -29.45 -13.92 5.25
C HIS A 790 -29.98 -12.68 5.96
N ALA A 791 -29.20 -11.60 5.93
CA ALA A 791 -29.63 -10.32 6.46
C ALA A 791 -30.65 -9.64 5.52
N PRO A 792 -31.68 -8.96 6.06
CA PRO A 792 -32.64 -8.22 5.26
C PRO A 792 -31.98 -7.17 4.35
N GLU A 793 -32.55 -6.93 3.18
CA GLU A 793 -32.07 -5.89 2.25
C GLU A 793 -32.17 -4.51 2.88
N VAL A 794 -31.17 -3.65 2.59
CA VAL A 794 -31.07 -2.29 3.13
C VAL A 794 -31.60 -1.25 2.16
N PHE A 795 -31.41 -1.50 0.86
CA PHE A 795 -31.81 -0.57 -0.21
C PHE A 795 -32.96 -1.10 -1.04
N ASP A 796 -33.77 -0.17 -1.54
CA ASP A 796 -34.82 -0.47 -2.52
C ASP A 796 -34.24 -0.51 -3.93
N TYR A 797 -33.84 -1.70 -4.37
CA TYR A 797 -33.27 -1.91 -5.70
C TYR A 797 -34.30 -1.77 -6.85
N SER A 798 -35.60 -1.62 -6.56
CA SER A 798 -36.60 -1.33 -7.59
C SER A 798 -36.38 0.04 -8.27
N ARG A 799 -35.63 0.91 -7.62
CA ARG A 799 -35.24 2.24 -8.14
C ARG A 799 -34.01 2.21 -9.06
N VAL A 800 -33.31 1.08 -9.15
CA VAL A 800 -32.13 0.94 -10.01
C VAL A 800 -32.57 0.70 -11.45
N MET A 801 -32.06 1.50 -12.38
CA MET A 801 -32.29 1.35 -13.80
C MET A 801 -31.06 0.72 -14.47
N VAL A 802 -31.23 -0.40 -15.15
CA VAL A 802 -30.18 -1.06 -15.92
C VAL A 802 -30.39 -0.81 -17.40
N GLY A 803 -29.43 -0.18 -18.05
CA GLY A 803 -29.45 0.11 -19.49
C GLY A 803 -28.38 -0.67 -20.24
N VAL A 804 -28.76 -1.30 -21.36
CA VAL A 804 -27.82 -1.96 -22.28
C VAL A 804 -27.93 -1.27 -23.65
N PRO A 805 -26.87 -0.55 -24.09
CA PRO A 805 -26.88 0.11 -25.38
C PRO A 805 -27.03 -0.90 -26.54
N ARG A 806 -27.81 -0.55 -27.54
CA ARG A 806 -27.92 -1.34 -28.79
C ARG A 806 -26.89 -0.90 -29.81
N GLY A 807 -26.44 -1.84 -30.67
CA GLY A 807 -25.50 -1.53 -31.76
C GLY A 807 -24.06 -1.32 -31.28
N VAL A 808 -23.71 -1.80 -30.11
CA VAL A 808 -22.33 -1.78 -29.60
C VAL A 808 -21.46 -2.72 -30.46
N PRO A 809 -20.29 -2.27 -30.95
CA PRO A 809 -19.35 -3.13 -31.65
C PRO A 809 -18.92 -4.32 -30.79
N SER A 810 -18.63 -5.45 -31.41
CA SER A 810 -18.09 -6.61 -30.69
C SER A 810 -16.77 -6.26 -29.97
N VAL A 811 -16.62 -6.69 -28.73
CA VAL A 811 -15.37 -6.54 -27.94
C VAL A 811 -14.16 -7.24 -28.59
N GLN A 812 -14.40 -8.22 -29.48
CA GLN A 812 -13.35 -8.86 -30.28
C GLN A 812 -12.78 -7.91 -31.34
N ASN A 813 -13.56 -6.98 -31.86
CA ASN A 813 -13.06 -5.87 -32.66
C ASN A 813 -12.71 -4.70 -31.73
N ARG A 814 -11.56 -4.87 -31.04
CA ARG A 814 -11.11 -3.96 -29.97
C ARG A 814 -11.10 -2.50 -30.41
N GLU A 815 -10.59 -2.21 -31.60
CA GLU A 815 -10.44 -0.83 -32.09
C GLU A 815 -11.81 -0.13 -32.27
N ALA A 816 -12.75 -0.77 -32.97
CA ALA A 816 -14.09 -0.23 -33.13
C ALA A 816 -14.84 -0.10 -31.79
N TYR A 817 -14.55 -1.01 -30.83
CA TYR A 817 -15.16 -0.95 -29.50
C TYR A 817 -14.63 0.22 -28.66
N LEU A 818 -13.31 0.48 -28.67
CA LEU A 818 -12.71 1.61 -27.95
C LEU A 818 -13.14 2.95 -28.57
N ASP A 819 -13.24 3.03 -29.90
CA ASP A 819 -13.76 4.21 -30.59
C ASP A 819 -15.25 4.47 -30.27
N PHE A 820 -16.03 3.42 -30.11
CA PHE A 820 -17.42 3.54 -29.67
C PHE A 820 -17.48 4.12 -28.25
N LEU A 821 -16.70 3.57 -27.31
CA LEU A 821 -16.65 4.06 -25.93
C LEU A 821 -16.18 5.53 -25.88
N ALA A 822 -15.14 5.88 -26.61
CA ALA A 822 -14.60 7.25 -26.64
C ALA A 822 -15.62 8.31 -27.11
N ARG A 823 -16.57 7.92 -27.96
CA ARG A 823 -17.68 8.79 -28.42
C ARG A 823 -18.90 8.71 -27.51
N TYR A 824 -19.22 7.53 -27.02
CA TYR A 824 -20.45 7.28 -26.25
C TYR A 824 -20.35 7.87 -24.83
N LEU A 825 -19.20 7.70 -24.16
CA LEU A 825 -19.04 8.10 -22.76
C LEU A 825 -19.17 9.62 -22.55
N PRO A 826 -18.54 10.52 -23.36
CA PRO A 826 -18.75 11.97 -23.21
C PRO A 826 -20.21 12.37 -23.45
N TRP A 827 -20.88 11.79 -24.47
CA TRP A 827 -22.29 12.01 -24.75
C TRP A 827 -23.21 11.56 -23.60
N TYR A 828 -22.86 10.44 -22.92
CA TYR A 828 -23.65 9.94 -21.80
C TYR A 828 -23.38 10.76 -20.53
N ALA A 829 -22.11 11.12 -20.28
CA ALA A 829 -21.71 11.97 -19.16
C ALA A 829 -22.38 13.34 -19.17
N GLU A 830 -22.57 13.96 -20.37
CA GLU A 830 -23.31 15.22 -20.51
C GLU A 830 -24.75 15.11 -19.99
N ARG A 831 -25.42 13.97 -20.21
CA ARG A 831 -26.81 13.71 -19.78
C ARG A 831 -26.92 13.39 -18.30
N THR A 832 -25.91 12.80 -17.72
CA THR A 832 -25.82 12.46 -16.30
C THR A 832 -25.09 13.52 -15.48
N ARG A 833 -24.68 14.62 -16.09
CA ARG A 833 -23.88 15.69 -15.49
C ARG A 833 -22.56 15.19 -14.90
N GLY A 834 -21.88 14.29 -15.60
CA GLY A 834 -20.82 13.52 -14.98
C GLY A 834 -21.40 12.55 -13.95
N ARG A 835 -21.01 12.63 -12.67
CA ARG A 835 -21.43 11.75 -11.55
C ARG A 835 -21.32 10.27 -11.90
N MET A 836 -20.29 9.96 -12.69
CA MET A 836 -20.19 8.69 -13.41
C MET A 836 -18.84 8.00 -13.14
N LEU A 837 -18.92 6.73 -12.75
CA LEU A 837 -17.78 5.83 -12.69
C LEU A 837 -17.86 4.84 -13.85
N VAL A 838 -16.79 4.72 -14.61
CA VAL A 838 -16.67 3.75 -15.71
C VAL A 838 -15.62 2.70 -15.34
N LEU A 839 -16.05 1.45 -15.23
CA LEU A 839 -15.20 0.33 -14.88
C LEU A 839 -14.78 -0.47 -16.10
N PHE A 840 -13.47 -0.59 -16.26
CA PHE A 840 -12.81 -1.36 -17.30
C PHE A 840 -12.16 -2.62 -16.71
N THR A 841 -11.82 -3.57 -17.57
CA THR A 841 -11.07 -4.77 -17.20
C THR A 841 -9.57 -4.67 -17.49
N SER A 842 -9.11 -3.56 -18.07
CA SER A 842 -7.72 -3.37 -18.51
C SER A 842 -7.28 -1.91 -18.34
N LEU A 843 -6.13 -1.70 -17.69
CA LEU A 843 -5.47 -0.38 -17.59
C LEU A 843 -5.10 0.20 -18.96
N ARG A 844 -4.81 -0.67 -19.91
CA ARG A 844 -4.52 -0.28 -21.29
C ARG A 844 -5.74 0.37 -21.93
N ASP A 845 -6.92 -0.24 -21.77
CA ASP A 845 -8.17 0.28 -22.34
C ASP A 845 -8.60 1.58 -21.63
N VAL A 846 -8.41 1.69 -20.30
CA VAL A 846 -8.61 2.93 -19.55
C VAL A 846 -7.83 4.07 -20.17
N ARG A 847 -6.53 3.87 -20.41
CA ARG A 847 -5.64 4.89 -20.97
C ARG A 847 -6.05 5.25 -22.40
N GLU A 848 -6.21 4.27 -23.26
CA GLU A 848 -6.54 4.51 -24.67
C GLU A 848 -7.90 5.22 -24.85
N VAL A 849 -8.93 4.83 -24.09
CA VAL A 849 -10.23 5.51 -24.11
C VAL A 849 -10.15 6.89 -23.48
N GLY A 850 -9.42 7.02 -22.36
CA GLY A 850 -9.21 8.31 -21.68
C GLY A 850 -8.56 9.34 -22.61
N GLU A 851 -7.46 8.97 -23.27
CA GLU A 851 -6.75 9.83 -24.23
C GLU A 851 -7.63 10.22 -25.43
N ARG A 852 -8.41 9.26 -26.00
CA ARG A 852 -9.31 9.51 -27.13
C ARG A 852 -10.53 10.38 -26.76
N ALA A 853 -11.04 10.24 -25.53
CA ALA A 853 -12.24 10.93 -25.07
C ALA A 853 -11.95 12.31 -24.45
N ALA A 854 -10.72 12.59 -24.04
CA ALA A 854 -10.34 13.78 -23.27
C ALA A 854 -10.83 15.09 -23.91
N ALA A 855 -10.55 15.29 -25.19
CA ALA A 855 -10.99 16.49 -25.93
C ALA A 855 -12.51 16.65 -25.95
N ALA A 856 -13.26 15.55 -26.10
CA ALA A 856 -14.73 15.59 -26.14
C ALA A 856 -15.35 15.86 -24.75
N PHE A 857 -14.68 15.46 -23.66
CA PHE A 857 -15.04 15.84 -22.29
C PHE A 857 -14.72 17.32 -22.03
N GLU A 858 -13.54 17.80 -22.46
CA GLU A 858 -13.10 19.19 -22.33
C GLU A 858 -14.06 20.14 -23.07
N GLU A 859 -14.45 19.84 -24.32
CA GLU A 859 -15.43 20.60 -25.10
C GLU A 859 -16.78 20.74 -24.39
N ARG A 860 -17.15 19.80 -23.52
CA ARG A 860 -18.41 19.81 -22.76
C ARG A 860 -18.26 20.40 -21.36
N GLY A 861 -17.05 20.84 -20.98
CA GLY A 861 -16.76 21.35 -19.64
C GLY A 861 -16.91 20.31 -18.53
N LEU A 862 -16.78 19.03 -18.85
CA LEU A 862 -16.91 17.91 -17.90
C LEU A 862 -15.54 17.39 -17.50
N PRO A 863 -15.15 17.45 -16.22
CA PRO A 863 -13.90 16.89 -15.75
C PRO A 863 -13.86 15.37 -15.95
N LEU A 864 -12.76 14.91 -16.56
CA LEU A 864 -12.49 13.48 -16.75
C LEU A 864 -11.20 13.10 -16.01
N PHE A 865 -11.29 12.08 -15.14
CA PHE A 865 -10.17 11.47 -14.45
C PHE A 865 -10.04 10.02 -14.90
N TRP A 866 -8.80 9.53 -15.06
CA TRP A 866 -8.61 8.10 -15.34
C TRP A 866 -7.37 7.55 -14.66
N GLN A 867 -7.40 6.29 -14.32
CA GLN A 867 -6.31 5.60 -13.67
C GLN A 867 -5.08 5.53 -14.58
N GLY A 868 -3.97 6.08 -14.09
CA GLY A 868 -2.72 6.23 -14.85
C GLY A 868 -2.54 7.58 -15.53
N MET A 869 -3.50 8.51 -15.40
CA MET A 869 -3.34 9.92 -15.76
C MET A 869 -2.36 10.57 -14.77
N ASP A 870 -1.35 11.28 -15.28
CA ASP A 870 -0.36 12.05 -14.50
C ASP A 870 0.22 11.35 -13.27
N ALA A 871 0.27 10.01 -13.32
CA ALA A 871 0.74 9.15 -12.23
C ALA A 871 -0.04 9.28 -10.90
N ALA A 872 -1.24 9.84 -10.90
CA ALA A 872 -2.10 9.93 -9.74
C ALA A 872 -2.46 8.55 -9.18
N GLY A 873 -2.37 8.40 -7.86
CA GLY A 873 -2.76 7.17 -7.15
C GLY A 873 -4.29 7.02 -7.04
N LYS A 874 -4.75 5.84 -6.59
CA LYS A 874 -6.18 5.57 -6.37
C LYS A 874 -6.81 6.57 -5.40
N GLU A 875 -6.15 6.85 -4.29
CA GLU A 875 -6.64 7.74 -3.24
C GLU A 875 -6.81 9.17 -3.77
N GLU A 876 -5.85 9.64 -4.55
CA GLU A 876 -5.90 10.96 -5.18
C GLU A 876 -7.04 11.09 -6.19
N LEU A 877 -7.16 10.12 -7.10
CA LEU A 877 -8.27 10.08 -8.06
C LEU A 877 -9.62 10.00 -7.35
N SER A 878 -9.70 9.24 -6.25
CA SER A 878 -10.91 9.18 -5.43
C SER A 878 -11.23 10.50 -4.75
N SER A 879 -10.21 11.26 -4.29
CA SER A 879 -10.39 12.59 -3.70
C SER A 879 -10.89 13.59 -4.74
N LEU A 880 -10.21 13.63 -5.90
CA LEU A 880 -10.62 14.51 -7.03
C LEU A 880 -12.06 14.23 -7.48
N PHE A 881 -12.44 12.95 -7.57
CA PHE A 881 -13.79 12.55 -7.96
C PHE A 881 -14.84 12.93 -6.92
N ARG A 882 -14.52 12.89 -5.61
CA ARG A 882 -15.42 13.36 -4.54
C ARG A 882 -15.53 14.88 -4.50
N GLU A 883 -14.43 15.59 -4.71
CA GLU A 883 -14.39 17.05 -4.70
C GLU A 883 -15.14 17.64 -5.91
N ARG A 884 -15.10 16.96 -7.04
CA ARG A 884 -15.78 17.34 -8.27
C ARG A 884 -16.95 16.42 -8.55
N VAL A 885 -18.08 16.69 -7.90
CA VAL A 885 -19.29 15.86 -7.98
C VAL A 885 -19.75 15.66 -9.44
N GLU A 886 -19.70 16.71 -10.28
CA GLU A 886 -20.07 16.62 -11.71
C GLU A 886 -18.86 16.22 -12.58
N SER A 887 -18.24 15.09 -12.27
CA SER A 887 -17.07 14.55 -12.99
C SER A 887 -17.24 13.08 -13.37
N THR A 888 -16.34 12.59 -14.21
CA THR A 888 -16.31 11.19 -14.63
C THR A 888 -14.97 10.57 -14.26
N LEU A 889 -14.99 9.34 -13.72
CA LEU A 889 -13.80 8.59 -13.35
C LEU A 889 -13.74 7.27 -14.12
N PHE A 890 -12.62 7.00 -14.82
CA PHE A 890 -12.33 5.69 -15.42
C PHE A 890 -11.36 4.90 -14.55
N GLY A 891 -11.70 3.66 -14.22
CA GLY A 891 -10.88 2.80 -13.37
C GLY A 891 -10.98 1.32 -13.70
N VAL A 892 -10.07 0.52 -13.13
CA VAL A 892 -10.05 -0.93 -13.20
C VAL A 892 -10.22 -1.55 -11.80
N ASP A 893 -9.84 -2.80 -11.61
CA ASP A 893 -10.02 -3.64 -10.41
C ASP A 893 -9.98 -2.91 -9.06
N THR A 894 -9.08 -1.95 -8.91
CA THR A 894 -8.96 -1.19 -7.65
C THR A 894 -10.18 -0.31 -7.36
N PHE A 895 -10.96 0.04 -8.38
CA PHE A 895 -12.24 0.77 -8.25
C PHE A 895 -13.46 -0.16 -8.29
N TRP A 896 -13.29 -1.44 -8.69
CA TRP A 896 -14.33 -2.45 -8.56
C TRP A 896 -14.57 -2.83 -7.09
N TYR A 897 -13.50 -2.76 -6.26
CA TYR A 897 -13.53 -3.17 -4.87
C TYR A 897 -12.99 -2.06 -3.95
N GLY A 898 -13.68 -1.81 -2.84
CA GLY A 898 -13.20 -0.91 -1.79
C GLY A 898 -13.16 0.57 -2.15
N ALA A 899 -13.96 1.03 -3.13
CA ALA A 899 -14.22 2.44 -3.38
C ALA A 899 -15.62 2.78 -2.87
N ASP A 900 -15.72 3.83 -2.04
CA ASP A 900 -16.98 4.35 -1.51
C ASP A 900 -17.16 5.81 -1.95
N PHE A 901 -18.19 6.04 -2.73
CA PHE A 901 -18.57 7.35 -3.26
C PHE A 901 -20.01 7.65 -2.88
N PRO A 902 -20.26 8.12 -1.64
CA PRO A 902 -21.62 8.35 -1.14
C PRO A 902 -22.27 9.58 -1.77
N GLY A 903 -23.60 9.55 -1.85
CA GLY A 903 -24.43 10.68 -2.27
C GLY A 903 -24.35 10.96 -3.77
N GLU A 904 -24.35 12.25 -4.12
CA GLU A 904 -24.42 12.72 -5.50
C GLU A 904 -23.14 12.50 -6.33
N THR A 905 -22.04 12.11 -5.69
CA THR A 905 -20.76 11.88 -6.38
C THR A 905 -20.85 10.74 -7.40
N LEU A 906 -21.61 9.68 -7.08
CA LEU A 906 -21.80 8.52 -7.96
C LEU A 906 -23.28 8.19 -8.10
N GLU A 907 -23.87 8.59 -9.19
CA GLU A 907 -25.24 8.24 -9.58
C GLU A 907 -25.29 7.27 -10.75
N THR A 908 -24.22 7.21 -11.54
CA THR A 908 -24.14 6.40 -12.77
C THR A 908 -22.91 5.51 -12.75
N LEU A 909 -23.14 4.20 -12.89
CA LEU A 909 -22.08 3.20 -13.05
C LEU A 909 -22.15 2.63 -14.47
N VAL A 910 -21.03 2.70 -15.19
CA VAL A 910 -20.88 2.08 -16.50
C VAL A 910 -19.89 0.92 -16.41
N LEU A 911 -20.32 -0.28 -16.79
CA LEU A 911 -19.44 -1.42 -16.97
C LEU A 911 -19.06 -1.49 -18.45
N ALA A 912 -17.84 -1.06 -18.77
CA ALA A 912 -17.36 -1.10 -20.14
C ALA A 912 -17.27 -2.55 -20.66
N ARG A 913 -16.90 -3.48 -19.78
CA ARG A 913 -16.88 -4.91 -20.09
C ARG A 913 -17.15 -5.71 -18.81
N LEU A 914 -17.86 -6.83 -18.93
CA LEU A 914 -18.02 -7.76 -17.81
C LEU A 914 -16.67 -8.44 -17.50
N PRO A 915 -16.28 -8.52 -16.21
CA PRO A 915 -15.03 -9.14 -15.79
C PRO A 915 -15.19 -10.66 -15.78
N TYR A 916 -14.96 -11.29 -16.93
CA TYR A 916 -14.81 -12.74 -16.96
C TYR A 916 -13.40 -13.11 -16.53
N GLY A 917 -13.28 -14.10 -15.63
CA GLY A 917 -11.99 -14.70 -15.32
C GLY A 917 -11.32 -15.19 -16.59
N VAL A 918 -10.02 -14.93 -16.73
CA VAL A 918 -9.21 -15.54 -17.81
C VAL A 918 -9.13 -17.02 -17.47
N PRO A 919 -9.46 -17.94 -18.41
CA PRO A 919 -9.41 -19.38 -18.17
C PRO A 919 -7.99 -19.83 -17.78
#